data_849215d51a3a06c46a70673d67eaa791
#
_entry.id   849215d51a3a06c46a70673d67eaa791
#
_cell.length_a   1.000
_cell.length_b   1.000
_cell.length_c   1.000
_cell.angle_alpha   90.00
_cell.angle_beta   90.00
_cell.angle_gamma   90.00
#
_symmetry.space_group_name_H-M   'P 1'
#
loop_
_entity.id
_entity.type
_entity.pdbx_description
1 polymer ?
#
loop_
_entity_poly.entity_id
_entity_poly.type
_entity_poly.pdbx_seq_one_letter_code
_entity_poly.pdbx_strand_id
1 'polypeptide(L)'
;MKISLTRELLLASTIVAGLGFTAPAFAQSAGSTPNNSANEKAAEVVVVTGTRIQTPGTTSSSPITSVGAAELEFQQSSEIEKVLRNLPLAVPGDGGNTNNGTAGVTTINLRDLGPQRNLVMVDGKRVTPYNINGIVDISIIPAAMLDRVDIVTGGASAVYGSDAISGAVNFVLKRNFEGVEVNYEHTRAGKDDGRISNGSIALGVNTPDQKGNIAIAMNFTKRDGVQFGDRPFGTLGINSESGDGLSSIGVKVTPPTNCTGDNTVPPSFGGSGTTVPARINALPTSSKFKTGNLQFRDDGTLGANCNTFNFNPYNYYQTPQERYSGVAYGHYGISENLEAYGRLMFGAVNVRQQIAPSGVFNSPFLVPLNNPFLSKAARDNLIERYQAGLTPVAPTADIPEPEPQTVLGKNWLDNNNNGIVDAADTVRFGIARRTTELGVRSTTFDNNMFQLMFGLRGTFAESWDWDVSLLHGESDRTNLSSGFTNIAKLAASLNTVSATKCTTPAGVTTAGCVPINLFGKQGTITKEMADYLRVDALEKQNYKQTVANASISGPFTAAQSPWADTPLQVALGTEYREEFGSVSPDDCLKGSNGVSCLGGGGGNTLPVSGAFSVQEFFGEAIMPLASGKPIFESLELELGVRYSDFNLTGANTTWKAGFNWGIFDSVRARVMRQRAVRAPSINELFAPLTSSLDNAAGDPCSVGAKSISDSVRALCIATGMTSSQVGTVPDIVAGQINTFSGTLPTALPDPEVANTWTAGLVFTPQVSGLKNMIVSLDYYKIDIDGYINTLGPQEVLDLCYKQGNKAYCNQIKRVDGNLIFPGSGIQLYNQNLDYYASEGYDLGASFAFDLETLGLDSKWGTVSLSYNATFTIRNASLSSSASSEIDCLGKYGNQCGNPSPKYKHVARTTWKVGDARVSSLWRRVGETTVEEVQKADTFDDFEKIKAYDYIDLFVSYDLTSALNISLSVNNALNKNPPLVGGDIGTTSSNGGNTFPQTYDTLGRVYTVGFNLKF
;
A
#
# COMPACT_ATOMS: atom_id res chain seq x y z
N MET A 1 31.40 8.55 -0.86
CA MET A 1 30.72 7.58 -1.72
C MET A 1 31.65 6.45 -2.21
N LYS A 2 32.59 5.98 -1.38
CA LYS A 2 33.51 4.85 -1.65
C LYS A 2 33.77 3.96 -0.43
N ILE A 3 32.98 4.08 0.64
CA ILE A 3 33.22 3.35 1.91
C ILE A 3 32.09 2.32 2.21
N SER A 4 30.98 2.33 1.50
CA SER A 4 29.87 1.40 1.78
C SER A 4 30.03 0.02 1.12
N LEU A 5 30.65 -0.05 -0.05
CA LEU A 5 30.81 -1.32 -0.78
C LEU A 5 31.74 -2.34 -0.11
N THR A 6 32.68 -1.89 0.72
CA THR A 6 33.65 -2.76 1.40
C THR A 6 33.10 -3.43 2.65
N ARG A 7 32.06 -2.89 3.25
CA ARG A 7 31.47 -3.46 4.48
C ARG A 7 30.46 -4.56 4.17
N GLU A 8 29.74 -4.44 3.05
CA GLU A 8 28.78 -5.46 2.59
C GLU A 8 29.47 -6.68 1.96
N LEU A 9 30.59 -6.46 1.27
CA LEU A 9 31.43 -7.56 0.77
C LEU A 9 32.16 -8.32 1.90
N LEU A 10 32.46 -7.68 3.03
CA LEU A 10 33.06 -8.35 4.19
C LEU A 10 32.05 -9.21 4.97
N LEU A 11 30.77 -8.84 5.00
CA LEU A 11 29.72 -9.67 5.61
C LEU A 11 29.38 -10.88 4.73
N ALA A 12 29.38 -10.73 3.42
CA ALA A 12 29.19 -11.86 2.50
C ALA A 12 30.38 -12.83 2.49
N SER A 13 31.62 -12.33 2.67
CA SER A 13 32.82 -13.17 2.68
C SER A 13 33.05 -13.93 3.99
N THR A 14 32.52 -13.45 5.11
CA THR A 14 32.60 -14.16 6.41
C THR A 14 31.63 -15.32 6.53
N ILE A 15 30.50 -15.30 5.79
CA ILE A 15 29.57 -16.43 5.75
C ILE A 15 30.11 -17.58 4.86
N VAL A 16 30.86 -17.26 3.80
CA VAL A 16 31.46 -18.26 2.91
C VAL A 16 32.73 -18.89 3.48
N ALA A 17 33.46 -18.20 4.35
CA ALA A 17 34.70 -18.71 4.96
C ALA A 17 34.47 -19.71 6.11
N GLY A 18 33.24 -19.82 6.65
CA GLY A 18 32.88 -20.77 7.72
C GLY A 18 32.52 -22.19 7.28
N LEU A 19 32.40 -22.44 5.99
CA LEU A 19 31.97 -23.74 5.44
C LEU A 19 33.08 -24.51 4.66
N GLY A 20 34.33 -24.23 4.99
CA GLY A 20 35.46 -24.94 4.44
C GLY A 20 35.59 -26.38 5.00
N PHE A 21 34.66 -27.28 4.66
CA PHE A 21 34.88 -28.73 4.81
C PHE A 21 35.43 -29.29 3.48
N THR A 22 36.65 -29.76 3.55
CA THR A 22 37.30 -30.49 2.49
C THR A 22 36.56 -31.83 2.23
N ALA A 23 35.87 -31.89 1.09
CA ALA A 23 35.39 -33.18 0.58
C ALA A 23 36.38 -33.75 -0.42
N PRO A 24 36.78 -35.03 -0.30
CA PRO A 24 37.58 -35.66 -1.33
C PRO A 24 36.72 -35.96 -2.55
N ALA A 25 37.25 -35.63 -3.73
CA ALA A 25 36.66 -35.98 -5.02
C ALA A 25 36.66 -37.51 -5.21
N PHE A 26 35.49 -38.09 -5.37
CA PHE A 26 35.37 -39.40 -6.00
C PHE A 26 34.59 -39.28 -7.31
N ALA A 27 35.32 -39.33 -8.40
CA ALA A 27 34.76 -39.65 -9.70
C ALA A 27 34.71 -41.18 -9.84
N GLN A 28 33.55 -41.75 -10.05
CA GLN A 28 33.46 -43.08 -10.69
C GLN A 28 32.12 -43.28 -11.37
N SER A 29 32.23 -43.35 -12.64
CA SER A 29 31.65 -44.05 -13.78
C SER A 29 30.40 -44.90 -13.61
N ALA A 30 29.41 -44.47 -14.43
CA ALA A 30 28.66 -45.26 -15.42
C ALA A 30 28.04 -46.65 -15.07
N GLY A 31 26.75 -46.70 -15.25
CA GLY A 31 26.08 -47.81 -15.88
C GLY A 31 25.32 -48.78 -14.98
N SER A 32 24.00 -48.56 -14.89
CA SER A 32 23.07 -49.67 -14.81
C SER A 32 21.65 -49.21 -15.23
N THR A 33 21.05 -50.02 -16.07
CA THR A 33 19.70 -50.01 -16.62
C THR A 33 18.59 -49.83 -15.61
N PRO A 34 17.47 -49.24 -16.03
CA PRO A 34 16.34 -49.06 -15.13
C PRO A 34 15.61 -50.35 -14.87
N ASN A 35 15.63 -50.78 -13.64
CA ASN A 35 14.74 -51.84 -13.17
C ASN A 35 13.47 -51.20 -12.64
N ASN A 36 12.36 -51.37 -13.37
CA ASN A 36 11.02 -51.03 -12.93
C ASN A 36 10.62 -51.89 -11.71
N SER A 37 10.76 -51.39 -10.54
CA SER A 37 10.00 -51.88 -9.38
C SER A 37 9.26 -50.70 -8.79
N ALA A 38 7.95 -50.69 -8.99
CA ALA A 38 7.02 -49.80 -8.34
C ALA A 38 7.10 -50.02 -6.80
N ASN A 39 7.95 -49.25 -6.14
CA ASN A 39 7.77 -48.99 -4.73
C ASN A 39 6.71 -47.85 -4.64
N GLU A 40 5.54 -48.16 -4.13
CA GLU A 40 4.61 -47.19 -3.60
C GLU A 40 5.36 -46.33 -2.57
N LYS A 41 5.84 -45.15 -2.98
CA LYS A 41 6.21 -44.10 -2.06
C LYS A 41 4.93 -43.81 -1.24
N ALA A 42 5.02 -43.97 0.06
CA ALA A 42 4.00 -43.48 0.96
C ALA A 42 3.64 -42.05 0.51
N ALA A 43 2.37 -41.80 0.24
CA ALA A 43 1.92 -40.49 -0.23
C ALA A 43 2.40 -39.46 0.77
N GLU A 44 3.24 -38.54 0.31
CA GLU A 44 3.72 -37.42 1.11
C GLU A 44 2.49 -36.67 1.62
N VAL A 45 2.31 -36.63 2.93
CA VAL A 45 1.14 -35.99 3.56
C VAL A 45 1.21 -34.51 3.26
N VAL A 46 0.43 -34.06 2.29
CA VAL A 46 0.30 -32.64 1.96
C VAL A 46 -0.46 -31.98 3.09
N VAL A 47 0.25 -31.20 3.91
CA VAL A 47 -0.40 -30.36 4.95
C VAL A 47 -1.23 -29.31 4.25
N VAL A 48 -2.55 -29.44 4.33
CA VAL A 48 -3.48 -28.48 3.74
C VAL A 48 -3.53 -27.24 4.61
N THR A 49 -3.32 -26.06 4.02
CA THR A 49 -3.49 -24.77 4.70
C THR A 49 -4.97 -24.62 5.13
N GLY A 50 -5.23 -24.09 6.33
CA GLY A 50 -6.59 -23.88 6.87
C GLY A 50 -6.94 -24.72 8.11
N THR A 51 -6.10 -25.70 8.45
CA THR A 51 -6.20 -26.47 9.70
C THR A 51 -4.79 -26.87 10.20
N ARG A 52 -4.65 -27.12 11.48
CA ARG A 52 -3.44 -27.70 12.08
C ARG A 52 -3.51 -29.22 12.19
N ILE A 53 -4.66 -29.80 11.87
CA ILE A 53 -4.85 -31.25 11.82
C ILE A 53 -4.34 -31.74 10.47
N GLN A 54 -3.41 -32.66 10.47
CA GLN A 54 -2.90 -33.27 9.25
C GLN A 54 -3.97 -34.22 8.67
N THR A 55 -4.61 -33.82 7.59
CA THR A 55 -5.58 -34.66 6.87
C THR A 55 -5.03 -35.04 5.50
N PRO A 56 -5.00 -36.34 5.16
CA PRO A 56 -4.69 -36.79 3.83
C PRO A 56 -5.76 -36.28 2.84
N GLY A 57 -5.34 -35.50 1.84
CA GLY A 57 -6.20 -35.09 0.74
C GLY A 57 -6.81 -33.70 0.84
N THR A 58 -7.31 -33.21 -0.27
CA THR A 58 -7.73 -31.84 -0.61
C THR A 58 -9.07 -31.39 0.01
N THR A 59 -9.39 -31.77 1.23
CA THR A 59 -10.70 -31.53 1.81
C THR A 59 -10.66 -30.48 2.92
N SER A 60 -10.59 -29.20 2.53
CA SER A 60 -10.79 -28.08 3.47
C SER A 60 -12.26 -27.63 3.44
N SER A 61 -12.84 -27.39 4.61
CA SER A 61 -14.15 -26.75 4.74
C SER A 61 -14.13 -25.25 4.43
N SER A 62 -12.94 -24.62 4.49
CA SER A 62 -12.73 -23.25 4.02
C SER A 62 -12.29 -23.24 2.56
N PRO A 63 -12.74 -22.25 1.75
CA PRO A 63 -12.27 -22.12 0.38
C PRO A 63 -10.76 -21.84 0.32
N ILE A 64 -10.02 -22.63 -0.48
CA ILE A 64 -8.59 -22.45 -0.71
C ILE A 64 -8.35 -22.25 -2.21
N THR A 65 -7.60 -21.19 -2.55
CA THR A 65 -7.05 -20.98 -3.88
C THR A 65 -5.56 -21.23 -3.83
N SER A 66 -5.08 -22.19 -4.61
CA SER A 66 -3.65 -22.54 -4.68
C SER A 66 -3.04 -22.07 -5.99
N VAL A 67 -1.91 -21.36 -5.90
CA VAL A 67 -1.08 -20.95 -7.03
C VAL A 67 0.18 -21.81 -7.02
N GLY A 68 0.25 -22.79 -7.90
CA GLY A 68 1.39 -23.71 -7.97
C GLY A 68 2.60 -23.09 -8.68
N ALA A 69 3.76 -23.75 -8.54
CA ALA A 69 5.03 -23.31 -9.15
C ALA A 69 4.92 -23.11 -10.68
N ALA A 70 4.14 -23.93 -11.39
CA ALA A 70 3.92 -23.78 -12.83
C ALA A 70 3.24 -22.43 -13.19
N GLU A 71 2.28 -21.95 -12.40
CA GLU A 71 1.66 -20.65 -12.62
C GLU A 71 2.64 -19.49 -12.40
N LEU A 72 3.51 -19.61 -11.39
CA LEU A 72 4.60 -18.67 -11.14
C LEU A 72 5.57 -18.62 -12.32
N GLU A 73 5.93 -19.78 -12.88
CA GLU A 73 6.78 -19.92 -14.09
C GLU A 73 6.12 -19.26 -15.31
N PHE A 74 4.83 -19.52 -15.56
CA PHE A 74 4.12 -19.00 -16.75
C PHE A 74 4.02 -17.47 -16.76
N GLN A 75 3.92 -16.84 -15.61
CA GLN A 75 3.86 -15.39 -15.54
C GLN A 75 5.24 -14.74 -15.62
N GLN A 76 6.32 -15.49 -15.44
CA GLN A 76 7.71 -14.99 -15.45
C GLN A 76 7.83 -13.63 -14.73
N SER A 77 7.22 -13.55 -13.56
CA SER A 77 7.21 -12.33 -12.79
C SER A 77 8.25 -12.38 -11.69
N SER A 78 9.22 -11.49 -11.77
CA SER A 78 10.17 -11.26 -10.68
C SER A 78 9.49 -10.77 -9.40
N GLU A 79 8.22 -10.40 -9.49
CA GLU A 79 7.40 -9.87 -8.41
C GLU A 79 6.18 -10.78 -8.20
N ILE A 80 6.25 -11.59 -7.14
CA ILE A 80 5.19 -12.54 -6.80
C ILE A 80 3.83 -11.86 -6.57
N GLU A 81 3.87 -10.61 -6.14
CA GLU A 81 2.69 -9.77 -5.96
C GLU A 81 1.91 -9.59 -7.26
N LYS A 82 2.59 -9.40 -8.40
CA LYS A 82 1.90 -9.29 -9.71
C LYS A 82 1.08 -10.53 -10.02
N VAL A 83 1.61 -11.71 -9.69
CA VAL A 83 0.90 -12.97 -9.86
C VAL A 83 -0.32 -13.04 -8.96
N LEU A 84 -0.16 -12.68 -7.69
CA LEU A 84 -1.24 -12.74 -6.71
C LEU A 84 -2.30 -11.65 -6.96
N ARG A 85 -1.90 -10.46 -7.38
CA ARG A 85 -2.82 -9.36 -7.74
C ARG A 85 -3.68 -9.67 -8.97
N ASN A 86 -3.19 -10.50 -9.89
CA ASN A 86 -3.99 -10.95 -11.03
C ASN A 86 -5.14 -11.87 -10.60
N LEU A 87 -5.08 -12.49 -9.43
CA LEU A 87 -6.17 -13.29 -8.90
C LEU A 87 -7.42 -12.42 -8.69
N PRO A 88 -8.61 -12.88 -9.09
CA PRO A 88 -9.84 -12.08 -8.97
C PRO A 88 -10.20 -11.67 -7.55
N LEU A 89 -9.88 -12.51 -6.56
CA LEU A 89 -10.11 -12.28 -5.13
C LEU A 89 -9.19 -11.23 -4.50
N ALA A 90 -8.08 -10.88 -5.17
CA ALA A 90 -7.16 -9.85 -4.72
C ALA A 90 -7.46 -8.51 -5.41
N VAL A 91 -7.30 -7.42 -4.69
CA VAL A 91 -7.35 -6.06 -5.24
C VAL A 91 -5.94 -5.47 -5.28
N PRO A 92 -5.75 -4.36 -6.00
CA PRO A 92 -4.44 -3.71 -6.07
C PRO A 92 -3.88 -3.38 -4.68
N GLY A 93 -2.67 -3.84 -4.42
CA GLY A 93 -1.85 -3.46 -3.27
C GLY A 93 -0.66 -2.61 -3.70
N ASP A 94 0.17 -2.21 -2.75
CA ASP A 94 1.42 -1.55 -3.07
C ASP A 94 2.34 -2.46 -3.86
N GLY A 95 3.11 -1.88 -4.75
CA GLY A 95 4.04 -2.59 -5.61
C GLY A 95 4.93 -1.65 -6.41
N GLY A 96 5.64 -2.18 -7.39
CA GLY A 96 6.55 -1.42 -8.23
C GLY A 96 5.89 -0.33 -9.09
N ASN A 97 4.59 -0.35 -9.23
CA ASN A 97 3.78 0.60 -9.96
C ASN A 97 3.12 1.69 -9.07
N THR A 98 3.49 1.77 -7.79
CA THR A 98 3.03 2.80 -6.86
C THR A 98 4.19 3.75 -6.56
N ASN A 99 4.07 5.01 -6.96
CA ASN A 99 5.14 6.01 -6.79
C ASN A 99 4.93 6.93 -5.60
N ASN A 100 3.73 7.09 -5.09
CA ASN A 100 3.42 8.04 -4.02
C ASN A 100 2.62 7.36 -2.91
N GLY A 101 2.88 7.75 -1.66
CA GLY A 101 2.15 7.23 -0.50
C GLY A 101 2.53 5.81 -0.04
N THR A 102 3.60 5.21 -0.59
CA THR A 102 4.08 3.86 -0.23
C THR A 102 5.54 3.89 0.18
N ALA A 103 5.99 2.84 0.86
CA ALA A 103 7.39 2.66 1.29
C ALA A 103 8.23 1.86 0.28
N GLY A 104 7.78 1.71 -0.95
CA GLY A 104 8.47 0.92 -1.99
C GLY A 104 8.40 -0.59 -1.77
N VAL A 105 7.50 -1.06 -0.92
CA VAL A 105 7.25 -2.47 -0.60
C VAL A 105 6.17 -3.05 -1.49
N THR A 106 5.97 -4.36 -1.37
CA THR A 106 4.97 -5.11 -2.12
C THR A 106 4.01 -5.79 -1.15
N THR A 107 2.73 -5.47 -1.26
CA THR A 107 1.70 -5.97 -0.34
C THR A 107 0.59 -6.72 -1.07
N ILE A 108 -0.15 -7.56 -0.34
CA ILE A 108 -1.35 -8.21 -0.84
C ILE A 108 -2.57 -7.67 -0.08
N ASN A 109 -3.67 -7.43 -0.81
CA ASN A 109 -4.94 -7.00 -0.25
C ASN A 109 -6.05 -7.93 -0.75
N LEU A 110 -6.57 -8.76 0.13
CA LEU A 110 -7.67 -9.70 -0.18
C LEU A 110 -9.01 -9.03 0.08
N ARG A 111 -9.94 -9.16 -0.87
CA ARG A 111 -11.33 -8.71 -0.73
C ARG A 111 -11.52 -7.21 -0.50
N ASP A 112 -10.51 -6.41 -0.75
CA ASP A 112 -10.47 -4.96 -0.49
C ASP A 112 -10.59 -4.56 1.00
N LEU A 113 -10.21 -5.47 1.91
CA LEU A 113 -10.30 -5.24 3.35
C LEU A 113 -9.03 -4.63 3.95
N GLY A 114 -8.03 -4.35 3.13
CA GLY A 114 -6.74 -3.77 3.53
C GLY A 114 -5.65 -4.80 3.84
N PRO A 115 -4.37 -4.47 3.57
CA PRO A 115 -3.25 -5.41 3.72
C PRO A 115 -2.99 -5.83 5.18
N GLN A 116 -3.37 -5.03 6.15
CA GLN A 116 -3.21 -5.34 7.59
C GLN A 116 -4.20 -6.40 8.10
N ARG A 117 -5.20 -6.79 7.28
CA ARG A 117 -6.21 -7.81 7.63
C ARG A 117 -5.96 -9.14 6.92
N ASN A 118 -4.79 -9.27 6.27
CA ASN A 118 -4.33 -10.53 5.68
C ASN A 118 -3.14 -11.06 6.47
N LEU A 119 -3.22 -12.30 6.93
CA LEU A 119 -2.07 -12.94 7.56
C LEU A 119 -1.16 -13.55 6.50
N VAL A 120 0.10 -13.13 6.47
CA VAL A 120 1.12 -13.69 5.57
C VAL A 120 2.01 -14.67 6.35
N MET A 121 2.19 -15.85 5.77
CA MET A 121 2.94 -16.95 6.38
C MET A 121 3.90 -17.58 5.37
N VAL A 122 4.95 -18.23 5.90
CA VAL A 122 5.79 -19.19 5.18
C VAL A 122 5.76 -20.51 5.96
N ASP A 123 5.36 -21.60 5.31
CA ASP A 123 5.16 -22.93 5.92
C ASP A 123 4.29 -22.88 7.20
N GLY A 124 3.21 -22.09 7.17
CA GLY A 124 2.29 -21.94 8.30
C GLY A 124 2.81 -21.13 9.48
N LYS A 125 3.97 -20.50 9.40
CA LYS A 125 4.55 -19.63 10.42
C LYS A 125 4.58 -18.19 9.94
N ARG A 126 4.25 -17.21 10.82
CA ARG A 126 4.16 -15.77 10.49
C ARG A 126 5.44 -15.24 9.86
N VAL A 127 5.29 -14.30 8.94
CA VAL A 127 6.40 -13.48 8.43
C VAL A 127 6.44 -12.16 9.21
N THR A 128 7.65 -11.72 9.54
CA THR A 128 7.86 -10.47 10.28
C THR A 128 7.39 -9.27 9.44
N PRO A 129 6.54 -8.40 9.98
CA PRO A 129 6.10 -7.17 9.31
C PRO A 129 7.27 -6.23 8.99
N TYR A 130 7.12 -5.45 7.91
CA TYR A 130 8.12 -4.44 7.54
C TYR A 130 7.92 -3.10 8.26
N ASN A 131 6.77 -2.88 8.88
CA ASN A 131 6.40 -1.61 9.51
C ASN A 131 5.55 -1.77 10.77
N ILE A 132 5.39 -0.67 11.51
CA ILE A 132 4.60 -0.60 12.73
C ILE A 132 3.08 -0.73 12.51
N ASN A 133 2.59 -0.79 11.27
CA ASN A 133 1.20 -1.10 10.93
C ASN A 133 0.94 -2.62 10.85
N GLY A 134 1.95 -3.46 11.08
CA GLY A 134 1.81 -4.91 11.02
C GLY A 134 1.71 -5.49 9.60
N ILE A 135 2.15 -4.74 8.58
CA ILE A 135 2.05 -5.16 7.17
C ILE A 135 3.33 -5.88 6.76
N VAL A 136 3.19 -6.97 6.00
CA VAL A 136 4.31 -7.78 5.48
C VAL A 136 4.67 -7.36 4.06
N ASP A 137 5.97 -7.21 3.78
CA ASP A 137 6.51 -7.11 2.42
C ASP A 137 6.69 -8.52 1.83
N ILE A 138 5.85 -8.91 0.89
CA ILE A 138 5.92 -10.23 0.27
C ILE A 138 7.03 -10.35 -0.79
N SER A 139 7.65 -9.25 -1.18
CA SER A 139 8.71 -9.25 -2.20
C SER A 139 10.00 -9.93 -1.74
N ILE A 140 10.19 -10.06 -0.43
CA ILE A 140 11.37 -10.69 0.17
C ILE A 140 11.36 -12.22 0.10
N ILE A 141 10.22 -12.84 -0.26
CA ILE A 141 10.08 -14.31 -0.32
C ILE A 141 10.62 -14.81 -1.68
N PRO A 142 11.70 -15.60 -1.71
CA PRO A 142 12.31 -16.06 -2.96
C PRO A 142 11.42 -17.04 -3.70
N ALA A 143 10.99 -16.71 -4.91
CA ALA A 143 10.15 -17.58 -5.75
C ALA A 143 10.81 -18.93 -6.11
N ALA A 144 12.14 -18.99 -6.21
CA ALA A 144 12.88 -20.21 -6.55
C ALA A 144 12.65 -21.38 -5.58
N MET A 145 12.40 -21.08 -4.31
CA MET A 145 12.10 -22.10 -3.28
C MET A 145 10.62 -22.37 -3.08
N LEU A 146 9.74 -21.69 -3.82
CA LEU A 146 8.30 -21.91 -3.64
C LEU A 146 7.84 -23.17 -4.39
N ASP A 147 7.10 -24.01 -3.68
CA ASP A 147 6.31 -25.08 -4.24
C ASP A 147 4.95 -24.54 -4.70
N ARG A 148 4.30 -23.77 -3.84
CA ARG A 148 3.02 -23.13 -4.12
C ARG A 148 2.73 -22.00 -3.14
N VAL A 149 1.69 -21.21 -3.46
CA VAL A 149 1.08 -20.22 -2.54
C VAL A 149 -0.37 -20.62 -2.30
N ASP A 150 -0.73 -20.90 -1.07
CA ASP A 150 -2.09 -21.23 -0.67
C ASP A 150 -2.76 -20.00 -0.07
N ILE A 151 -3.92 -19.63 -0.57
CA ILE A 151 -4.74 -18.52 -0.09
C ILE A 151 -6.02 -19.10 0.49
N VAL A 152 -6.12 -19.07 1.82
CA VAL A 152 -7.35 -19.39 2.54
C VAL A 152 -8.18 -18.13 2.63
N THR A 153 -9.39 -18.13 2.11
CA THR A 153 -10.28 -16.98 2.16
C THR A 153 -11.33 -17.12 3.24
N GLY A 154 -11.65 -15.98 3.89
CA GLY A 154 -12.50 -15.94 5.07
C GLY A 154 -11.67 -15.95 6.36
N GLY A 155 -12.35 -15.80 7.49
CA GLY A 155 -11.69 -15.69 8.79
C GLY A 155 -10.89 -16.94 9.18
N ALA A 156 -9.60 -16.83 9.30
CA ALA A 156 -8.72 -17.93 9.71
C ALA A 156 -8.06 -17.72 11.08
N SER A 157 -8.57 -16.75 11.87
CA SER A 157 -7.98 -16.40 13.18
C SER A 157 -8.08 -17.50 14.22
N ALA A 158 -9.10 -18.37 14.16
CA ALA A 158 -9.21 -19.51 15.07
C ALA A 158 -8.02 -20.49 14.93
N VAL A 159 -7.46 -20.60 13.70
CA VAL A 159 -6.32 -21.47 13.39
C VAL A 159 -4.99 -20.75 13.62
N TYR A 160 -4.86 -19.55 13.06
CA TYR A 160 -3.57 -18.87 12.92
C TYR A 160 -3.39 -17.63 13.81
N GLY A 161 -4.43 -17.27 14.59
CA GLY A 161 -4.41 -16.12 15.49
C GLY A 161 -4.83 -14.81 14.79
N SER A 162 -4.56 -13.68 15.44
CA SER A 162 -4.92 -12.34 14.98
C SER A 162 -4.48 -12.07 13.53
N ASP A 163 -5.15 -11.13 12.87
CA ASP A 163 -4.86 -10.55 11.56
C ASP A 163 -5.39 -11.35 10.35
N ALA A 164 -5.86 -12.58 10.54
CA ALA A 164 -6.43 -13.40 9.49
C ALA A 164 -7.95 -13.14 9.32
N ILE A 165 -8.34 -11.89 9.06
CA ILE A 165 -9.75 -11.49 8.87
C ILE A 165 -10.22 -11.78 7.45
N SER A 166 -9.55 -11.22 6.44
CA SER A 166 -9.88 -11.45 5.03
C SER A 166 -9.39 -12.80 4.53
N GLY A 167 -8.40 -13.35 5.23
CA GLY A 167 -7.80 -14.65 4.94
C GLY A 167 -6.35 -14.76 5.38
N ALA A 168 -5.74 -15.88 4.98
CA ALA A 168 -4.33 -16.15 5.20
C ALA A 168 -3.65 -16.54 3.89
N VAL A 169 -2.46 -16.00 3.64
CA VAL A 169 -1.62 -16.29 2.48
C VAL A 169 -0.39 -17.06 2.96
N ASN A 170 -0.31 -18.32 2.59
CA ASN A 170 0.77 -19.22 3.03
C ASN A 170 1.67 -19.58 1.84
N PHE A 171 2.91 -19.16 1.92
CA PHE A 171 3.97 -19.51 0.97
C PHE A 171 4.59 -20.82 1.41
N VAL A 172 4.37 -21.87 0.64
CA VAL A 172 4.87 -23.23 0.94
C VAL A 172 6.20 -23.44 0.22
N LEU A 173 7.24 -23.77 0.96
CA LEU A 173 8.58 -24.01 0.42
C LEU A 173 8.77 -25.46 -0.05
N LYS A 174 9.65 -25.66 -1.03
CA LYS A 174 10.16 -26.98 -1.43
C LYS A 174 10.97 -27.58 -0.28
N ARG A 175 10.47 -28.63 0.36
CA ARG A 175 11.08 -29.19 1.59
C ARG A 175 12.33 -30.03 1.31
N ASN A 176 12.29 -30.88 0.28
CA ASN A 176 13.36 -31.82 -0.05
C ASN A 176 13.99 -31.46 -1.38
N PHE A 177 14.40 -30.19 -1.53
CA PHE A 177 15.07 -29.75 -2.76
C PHE A 177 16.47 -30.37 -2.82
N GLU A 178 16.79 -31.02 -3.94
CA GLU A 178 18.09 -31.62 -4.23
C GLU A 178 18.60 -31.14 -5.58
N GLY A 179 19.88 -30.85 -5.65
CA GLY A 179 20.54 -30.36 -6.86
C GLY A 179 20.78 -28.87 -6.88
N VAL A 180 20.97 -28.32 -8.07
CA VAL A 180 21.23 -26.92 -8.36
C VAL A 180 20.24 -26.45 -9.39
N GLU A 181 19.55 -25.33 -9.08
CA GLU A 181 18.67 -24.63 -10.03
C GLU A 181 19.11 -23.19 -10.15
N VAL A 182 19.37 -22.74 -11.39
CA VAL A 182 19.73 -21.35 -11.70
C VAL A 182 18.70 -20.78 -12.66
N ASN A 183 18.05 -19.68 -12.27
CA ASN A 183 17.13 -18.95 -13.13
C ASN A 183 17.68 -17.57 -13.45
N TYR A 184 17.49 -17.13 -14.68
CA TYR A 184 17.73 -15.77 -15.10
C TYR A 184 16.62 -15.31 -16.04
N GLU A 185 16.07 -14.14 -15.76
CA GLU A 185 15.03 -13.50 -16.55
C GLU A 185 15.42 -12.06 -16.88
N HIS A 186 15.15 -11.67 -18.12
CA HIS A 186 15.31 -10.29 -18.55
C HIS A 186 14.02 -9.79 -19.18
N THR A 187 13.48 -8.75 -18.60
CA THR A 187 12.22 -8.10 -19.01
C THR A 187 12.49 -6.74 -19.62
N ARG A 188 11.69 -6.37 -20.64
CA ARG A 188 11.76 -5.08 -21.31
C ARG A 188 10.37 -4.69 -21.86
N ALA A 189 9.97 -3.44 -21.69
CA ALA A 189 8.76 -2.91 -22.33
C ALA A 189 8.98 -2.64 -23.83
N GLY A 190 7.91 -2.61 -24.61
CA GLY A 190 7.95 -2.39 -26.06
C GLY A 190 8.50 -1.01 -26.48
N LYS A 191 8.67 -0.08 -25.54
CA LYS A 191 9.32 1.24 -25.72
C LYS A 191 10.83 1.21 -25.48
N ASP A 192 11.44 0.03 -25.28
CA ASP A 192 12.85 -0.17 -24.94
C ASP A 192 13.24 0.40 -23.56
N ASP A 193 12.30 0.48 -22.66
CA ASP A 193 12.46 0.92 -21.26
C ASP A 193 11.90 -0.13 -20.29
N GLY A 194 11.80 0.23 -18.99
CA GLY A 194 11.19 -0.60 -17.97
C GLY A 194 11.89 -1.93 -17.75
N ARG A 195 13.22 -1.96 -17.95
CA ARG A 195 14.02 -3.19 -17.86
C ARG A 195 13.99 -3.75 -16.45
N ILE A 196 13.85 -5.08 -16.37
CA ILE A 196 14.00 -5.82 -15.12
C ILE A 196 14.96 -6.98 -15.39
N SER A 197 15.99 -7.10 -14.58
CA SER A 197 16.87 -8.27 -14.55
C SER A 197 16.66 -9.00 -13.24
N ASN A 198 16.30 -10.26 -13.31
CA ASN A 198 16.05 -11.13 -12.17
C ASN A 198 16.92 -12.38 -12.28
N GLY A 199 17.68 -12.68 -11.24
CA GLY A 199 18.49 -13.88 -11.16
C GLY A 199 18.27 -14.61 -9.86
N SER A 200 18.16 -15.92 -9.88
CA SER A 200 18.09 -16.74 -8.67
C SER A 200 18.94 -17.99 -8.79
N ILE A 201 19.41 -18.43 -7.64
CA ILE A 201 20.08 -19.72 -7.48
C ILE A 201 19.46 -20.45 -6.29
N ALA A 202 19.15 -21.73 -6.48
CA ALA A 202 18.75 -22.64 -5.42
C ALA A 202 19.70 -23.83 -5.39
N LEU A 203 20.12 -24.19 -4.19
CA LEU A 203 21.05 -25.30 -3.93
C LEU A 203 20.42 -26.18 -2.85
N GLY A 204 20.42 -27.49 -3.03
CA GLY A 204 19.89 -28.40 -2.04
C GLY A 204 20.66 -29.71 -2.02
N VAL A 205 20.78 -30.27 -0.83
CA VAL A 205 21.47 -31.55 -0.61
C VAL A 205 20.78 -32.34 0.50
N ASN A 206 20.57 -33.64 0.23
CA ASN A 206 20.14 -34.57 1.24
C ASN A 206 21.35 -35.08 2.04
N THR A 207 21.12 -35.40 3.32
CA THR A 207 22.15 -36.05 4.14
C THR A 207 22.46 -37.44 3.62
N PRO A 208 23.69 -37.96 3.83
CA PRO A 208 24.07 -39.29 3.32
C PRO A 208 23.20 -40.45 3.82
N ASP A 209 22.60 -40.29 5.00
CA ASP A 209 21.67 -41.23 5.62
C ASP A 209 20.22 -41.03 5.20
N GLN A 210 19.94 -40.08 4.28
CA GLN A 210 18.60 -39.69 3.81
C GLN A 210 17.64 -39.20 4.92
N LYS A 211 18.15 -38.84 6.08
CA LYS A 211 17.33 -38.38 7.21
C LYS A 211 17.11 -36.87 7.23
N GLY A 212 17.77 -36.12 6.38
CA GLY A 212 17.65 -34.69 6.36
C GLY A 212 17.96 -34.08 5.00
N ASN A 213 17.56 -32.81 4.86
CA ASN A 213 17.81 -31.96 3.71
C ASN A 213 18.22 -30.57 4.17
N ILE A 214 19.10 -29.94 3.45
CA ILE A 214 19.41 -28.51 3.57
C ILE A 214 19.29 -27.91 2.18
N ALA A 215 18.48 -26.86 2.07
CA ALA A 215 18.31 -26.09 0.84
C ALA A 215 18.49 -24.60 1.11
N ILE A 216 19.11 -23.90 0.16
CA ILE A 216 19.38 -22.46 0.20
C ILE A 216 18.97 -21.90 -1.15
N ALA A 217 18.23 -20.79 -1.15
CA ALA A 217 17.99 -20.01 -2.35
C ALA A 217 18.30 -18.54 -2.12
N MET A 218 18.83 -17.92 -3.15
CA MET A 218 19.09 -16.49 -3.23
C MET A 218 18.49 -15.91 -4.49
N ASN A 219 17.98 -14.70 -4.41
CA ASN A 219 17.41 -13.97 -5.52
C ASN A 219 17.98 -12.56 -5.56
N PHE A 220 18.24 -12.07 -6.75
CA PHE A 220 18.59 -10.70 -7.07
C PHE A 220 17.65 -10.14 -8.11
N THR A 221 17.10 -8.95 -7.87
CA THR A 221 16.28 -8.22 -8.84
C THR A 221 16.75 -6.79 -8.96
N LYS A 222 16.95 -6.34 -10.20
CA LYS A 222 17.17 -4.94 -10.55
C LYS A 222 16.11 -4.49 -11.54
N ARG A 223 15.38 -3.42 -11.19
CA ARG A 223 14.31 -2.84 -11.99
C ARG A 223 14.61 -1.38 -12.27
N ASP A 224 14.52 -0.98 -13.54
CA ASP A 224 14.67 0.40 -13.97
C ASP A 224 13.35 1.17 -13.80
N GLY A 225 13.44 2.49 -13.59
CA GLY A 225 12.27 3.36 -13.51
C GLY A 225 11.69 3.68 -14.90
N VAL A 226 10.35 3.88 -14.94
CA VAL A 226 9.64 4.44 -16.10
C VAL A 226 8.79 5.60 -15.61
N GLN A 227 9.05 6.80 -16.13
CA GLN A 227 8.32 7.99 -15.71
C GLN A 227 6.96 8.12 -16.43
N PHE A 228 6.03 8.91 -15.88
CA PHE A 228 4.78 9.25 -16.56
C PHE A 228 5.07 9.94 -17.89
N GLY A 229 6.10 10.80 -17.93
CA GLY A 229 6.54 11.50 -19.14
C GLY A 229 6.99 10.59 -20.30
N ASP A 230 7.36 9.32 -20.01
CA ASP A 230 7.76 8.35 -21.02
C ASP A 230 6.56 7.71 -21.76
N ARG A 231 5.34 8.05 -21.35
CA ARG A 231 4.09 7.57 -21.97
C ARG A 231 3.25 8.76 -22.45
N PRO A 232 2.73 8.73 -23.69
CA PRO A 232 1.94 9.85 -24.24
C PRO A 232 0.76 10.24 -23.35
N PHE A 233 0.09 9.28 -22.73
CA PHE A 233 -1.07 9.51 -21.87
C PHE A 233 -0.70 10.05 -20.46
N GLY A 234 0.57 9.99 -20.09
CA GLY A 234 1.08 10.48 -18.80
C GLY A 234 1.85 11.79 -18.89
N THR A 235 2.11 12.31 -20.10
CA THR A 235 2.95 13.49 -20.31
C THR A 235 2.34 14.76 -19.70
N LEU A 236 1.03 14.96 -19.86
CA LEU A 236 0.30 16.12 -19.35
C LEU A 236 -0.74 15.71 -18.33
N GLY A 237 -0.92 16.50 -17.30
CA GLY A 237 -2.04 16.35 -16.37
C GLY A 237 -3.36 16.66 -17.08
N ILE A 238 -4.37 15.83 -16.89
CA ILE A 238 -5.73 16.05 -17.38
C ILE A 238 -6.56 16.56 -16.20
N ASN A 239 -7.30 17.64 -16.42
CA ASN A 239 -8.28 18.13 -15.45
C ASN A 239 -9.59 17.35 -15.65
N SER A 240 -10.17 16.86 -14.56
CA SER A 240 -11.42 16.08 -14.58
C SER A 240 -12.67 16.90 -14.26
N GLU A 241 -12.51 18.07 -13.64
CA GLU A 241 -13.62 18.91 -13.17
C GLU A 241 -13.80 20.17 -14.02
N SER A 242 -12.75 20.60 -14.74
CA SER A 242 -12.78 21.81 -15.56
C SER A 242 -11.69 21.74 -16.64
N GLY A 243 -11.85 22.52 -17.72
CA GLY A 243 -10.93 22.55 -18.85
C GLY A 243 -11.39 21.66 -20.01
N ASP A 244 -10.46 21.22 -20.85
CA ASP A 244 -10.78 20.54 -22.11
C ASP A 244 -10.92 19.00 -21.99
N GLY A 245 -10.85 18.43 -20.81
CA GLY A 245 -10.97 16.99 -20.60
C GLY A 245 -9.99 16.20 -21.47
N LEU A 246 -10.48 15.14 -22.16
CA LEU A 246 -9.66 14.33 -23.07
C LEU A 246 -9.11 15.11 -24.28
N SER A 247 -9.75 16.21 -24.68
CA SER A 247 -9.28 17.04 -25.79
C SER A 247 -7.94 17.72 -25.50
N SER A 248 -7.56 17.86 -24.25
CA SER A 248 -6.26 18.39 -23.85
C SER A 248 -5.09 17.44 -24.16
N ILE A 249 -5.35 16.14 -24.39
CA ILE A 249 -4.34 15.15 -24.70
C ILE A 249 -3.84 15.33 -26.14
N GLY A 250 -2.52 15.54 -26.27
CA GLY A 250 -1.88 15.73 -27.59
C GLY A 250 -1.95 17.15 -28.14
N VAL A 251 -2.56 18.08 -27.39
CA VAL A 251 -2.50 19.51 -27.75
C VAL A 251 -1.09 20.03 -27.50
N LYS A 252 -0.54 20.76 -28.49
CA LYS A 252 0.74 21.44 -28.32
C LYS A 252 0.58 22.55 -27.29
N VAL A 253 1.20 22.38 -26.13
CA VAL A 253 1.16 23.38 -25.07
C VAL A 253 1.98 24.59 -25.45
N THR A 254 1.34 25.76 -25.50
CA THR A 254 2.02 27.04 -25.65
C THR A 254 2.07 27.70 -24.29
N PRO A 255 3.25 27.99 -23.73
CA PRO A 255 3.34 28.68 -22.44
C PRO A 255 2.56 30.01 -22.49
N PRO A 256 1.84 30.36 -21.41
CA PRO A 256 1.16 31.64 -21.34
C PRO A 256 2.13 32.81 -21.49
N THR A 257 1.71 33.86 -22.13
CA THR A 257 2.52 35.10 -22.27
C THR A 257 2.76 35.72 -20.92
N ASN A 258 4.03 36.09 -20.62
CA ASN A 258 4.45 36.71 -19.36
C ASN A 258 4.35 35.81 -18.10
N CYS A 259 4.28 34.48 -18.29
CA CYS A 259 4.35 33.48 -17.22
C CYS A 259 5.17 32.31 -17.72
N THR A 260 6.48 32.52 -17.92
CA THR A 260 7.40 31.51 -18.45
C THR A 260 8.06 30.76 -17.31
N GLY A 261 7.60 29.58 -17.05
CA GLY A 261 8.21 28.63 -16.14
C GLY A 261 8.44 27.29 -16.80
N ASP A 262 9.34 26.47 -16.28
CA ASP A 262 9.55 25.10 -16.74
C ASP A 262 8.32 24.26 -16.44
N ASN A 263 7.91 23.40 -17.39
CA ASN A 263 6.71 22.55 -17.27
C ASN A 263 5.41 23.29 -16.91
N THR A 264 5.26 24.54 -17.31
CA THR A 264 4.02 25.28 -17.12
C THR A 264 3.05 25.02 -18.27
N VAL A 265 1.76 24.93 -17.93
CA VAL A 265 0.65 24.73 -18.88
C VAL A 265 -0.43 25.77 -18.62
N PRO A 266 -1.33 26.04 -19.60
CA PRO A 266 -2.51 26.88 -19.36
C PRO A 266 -3.33 26.40 -18.16
N PRO A 267 -4.06 27.29 -17.45
CA PRO A 267 -4.88 26.93 -16.31
C PRO A 267 -5.98 25.90 -16.59
N SER A 268 -6.36 25.73 -17.84
CA SER A 268 -7.33 24.73 -18.30
C SER A 268 -6.80 23.29 -18.28
N PHE A 269 -5.48 23.09 -18.17
CA PHE A 269 -4.88 21.76 -18.03
C PHE A 269 -4.79 21.39 -16.54
N GLY A 270 -4.81 20.08 -16.26
CA GLY A 270 -4.49 19.54 -14.93
C GLY A 270 -3.08 19.93 -14.51
N GLY A 271 -2.87 20.04 -13.22
CA GLY A 271 -1.57 20.40 -12.67
C GLY A 271 -1.67 21.08 -11.31
N SER A 272 -0.52 21.51 -10.81
CA SER A 272 -0.43 22.14 -9.48
C SER A 272 -0.57 23.66 -9.57
N GLY A 273 -1.37 24.24 -8.66
CA GLY A 273 -1.42 25.67 -8.44
C GLY A 273 -0.13 26.27 -7.87
N THR A 274 0.80 25.45 -7.39
CA THR A 274 2.14 25.86 -6.99
C THR A 274 3.03 25.94 -8.21
N THR A 275 3.26 27.15 -8.70
CA THR A 275 3.77 27.43 -10.06
C THR A 275 5.07 28.23 -10.04
N VAL A 276 5.56 28.54 -11.24
CA VAL A 276 6.62 29.53 -11.52
C VAL A 276 6.09 30.46 -12.59
N PRO A 277 6.06 31.79 -12.39
CA PRO A 277 6.30 32.55 -11.14
C PRO A 277 5.32 32.24 -10.04
N ALA A 278 5.60 32.73 -8.82
CA ALA A 278 4.83 32.44 -7.63
C ALA A 278 3.38 32.90 -7.72
N ARG A 279 2.43 32.07 -7.24
CA ARG A 279 1.09 32.53 -6.86
C ARG A 279 1.10 33.03 -5.42
N ILE A 280 0.25 33.97 -5.14
CA ILE A 280 0.00 34.46 -3.79
C ILE A 280 -1.50 34.45 -3.50
N ASN A 281 -1.86 34.15 -2.26
CA ASN A 281 -3.23 34.03 -1.82
C ASN A 281 -3.43 34.63 -0.41
N ALA A 282 -4.67 34.55 0.07
CA ALA A 282 -5.06 35.12 1.35
C ALA A 282 -4.82 36.64 1.41
N LEU A 283 -4.86 37.34 0.27
CA LEU A 283 -4.79 38.78 0.20
C LEU A 283 -6.13 39.40 0.59
N PRO A 284 -6.13 40.60 1.22
CA PRO A 284 -7.36 41.33 1.50
C PRO A 284 -8.19 41.57 0.22
N THR A 285 -9.52 41.39 0.34
CA THR A 285 -10.49 41.67 -0.71
C THR A 285 -11.33 42.90 -0.33
N SER A 286 -11.83 43.63 -1.31
CA SER A 286 -12.68 44.80 -1.15
C SER A 286 -13.58 44.97 -2.35
N SER A 287 -14.41 46.04 -2.35
CA SER A 287 -15.19 46.40 -3.54
C SER A 287 -14.34 46.63 -4.80
N LYS A 288 -13.10 47.08 -4.63
CA LYS A 288 -12.13 47.29 -5.72
C LYS A 288 -11.39 46.00 -6.06
N PHE A 289 -11.07 45.17 -5.08
CA PHE A 289 -10.27 43.95 -5.24
C PHE A 289 -11.10 42.70 -4.97
N LYS A 290 -11.68 42.12 -6.00
CA LYS A 290 -12.65 41.02 -5.91
C LYS A 290 -12.02 39.65 -5.60
N THR A 291 -10.71 39.48 -5.81
CA THR A 291 -10.00 38.22 -5.55
C THR A 291 -8.80 38.44 -4.64
N GLY A 292 -8.63 37.55 -3.66
CA GLY A 292 -7.44 37.45 -2.82
C GLY A 292 -6.33 36.55 -3.44
N ASN A 293 -6.52 36.04 -4.64
CA ASN A 293 -5.58 35.14 -5.33
C ASN A 293 -4.99 35.84 -6.56
N LEU A 294 -3.67 35.98 -6.60
CA LEU A 294 -2.92 36.59 -7.70
C LEU A 294 -1.69 35.75 -8.05
N GLN A 295 -1.11 36.05 -9.19
CA GLN A 295 0.15 35.44 -9.64
C GLN A 295 1.13 36.55 -10.09
N PHE A 296 2.39 36.42 -9.74
CA PHE A 296 3.46 37.22 -10.29
C PHE A 296 3.62 36.97 -11.78
N ARG A 297 4.00 38.01 -12.51
CA ARG A 297 4.42 37.94 -13.92
C ARG A 297 5.93 37.95 -14.00
N ASP A 298 6.47 37.61 -15.18
CA ASP A 298 7.93 37.62 -15.41
C ASP A 298 8.57 38.99 -15.21
N ASP A 299 7.80 40.08 -15.40
CA ASP A 299 8.20 41.46 -15.16
C ASP A 299 8.02 41.89 -13.68
N GLY A 300 7.59 40.97 -12.81
CA GLY A 300 7.37 41.22 -11.39
C GLY A 300 6.06 41.92 -11.09
N THR A 301 5.14 42.11 -12.02
CA THR A 301 3.80 42.66 -11.73
C THR A 301 2.87 41.57 -11.22
N LEU A 302 1.75 41.93 -10.59
CA LEU A 302 0.71 41.01 -10.12
C LEU A 302 -0.50 41.02 -11.05
N GLY A 303 -1.03 39.84 -11.34
CA GLY A 303 -2.23 39.67 -12.17
C GLY A 303 -3.02 38.41 -11.82
N ALA A 304 -4.05 38.10 -12.59
CA ALA A 304 -4.80 36.86 -12.46
C ALA A 304 -3.89 35.63 -12.71
N ASN A 305 -4.27 34.45 -12.21
CA ASN A 305 -3.53 33.23 -12.47
C ASN A 305 -3.37 32.98 -13.98
N CYS A 306 -2.16 32.69 -14.41
CA CYS A 306 -1.80 32.56 -15.83
C CYS A 306 -1.31 31.18 -16.25
N ASN A 307 -0.88 30.34 -15.29
CA ASN A 307 -0.43 28.97 -15.57
C ASN A 307 -0.64 28.03 -14.39
N THR A 308 -0.55 26.72 -14.65
CA THR A 308 -0.36 25.65 -13.65
C THR A 308 0.96 24.95 -13.92
N PHE A 309 1.46 24.21 -12.94
CA PHE A 309 2.68 23.43 -13.08
C PHE A 309 2.35 21.97 -13.39
N ASN A 310 2.80 21.46 -14.51
CA ASN A 310 2.65 20.06 -14.89
C ASN A 310 3.64 19.18 -14.12
N PHE A 311 3.19 18.46 -13.12
CA PHE A 311 4.02 17.58 -12.30
C PHE A 311 4.13 16.15 -12.85
N ASN A 312 3.29 15.76 -13.81
CA ASN A 312 3.23 14.41 -14.33
C ASN A 312 4.59 13.85 -14.79
N PRO A 313 5.40 14.57 -15.60
CA PRO A 313 6.62 13.99 -16.17
C PRO A 313 7.63 13.48 -15.14
N TYR A 314 7.49 13.88 -13.89
CA TYR A 314 8.47 13.57 -12.84
C TYR A 314 8.20 12.27 -12.07
N ASN A 315 6.93 11.82 -12.05
CA ASN A 315 6.51 10.67 -11.27
C ASN A 315 6.73 9.36 -12.05
N TYR A 316 6.77 8.21 -11.33
CA TYR A 316 7.01 6.91 -11.95
C TYR A 316 5.73 6.08 -12.12
N TYR A 317 5.55 5.46 -13.31
CA TYR A 317 4.69 4.30 -13.53
C TYR A 317 5.34 3.00 -13.04
N GLN A 318 6.66 2.95 -13.08
CA GLN A 318 7.47 1.87 -12.52
C GLN A 318 8.62 2.48 -11.74
N THR A 319 8.70 2.21 -10.43
CA THR A 319 9.77 2.72 -9.57
C THR A 319 11.04 1.90 -9.76
N PRO A 320 12.23 2.52 -9.79
CA PRO A 320 13.48 1.77 -9.79
C PRO A 320 13.68 1.05 -8.45
N GLN A 321 14.22 -0.19 -8.52
CA GLN A 321 14.43 -1.03 -7.36
C GLN A 321 15.70 -1.87 -7.52
N GLU A 322 16.43 -2.07 -6.43
CA GLU A 322 17.39 -3.17 -6.27
C GLU A 322 16.97 -4.01 -5.05
N ARG A 323 16.90 -5.32 -5.24
CA ARG A 323 16.46 -6.26 -4.21
C ARG A 323 17.36 -7.47 -4.15
N TYR A 324 17.71 -7.84 -2.94
CA TYR A 324 18.36 -9.09 -2.60
C TYR A 324 17.46 -9.82 -1.60
N SER A 325 17.18 -11.09 -1.83
CA SER A 325 16.43 -11.90 -0.87
C SER A 325 16.98 -13.30 -0.84
N GLY A 326 16.80 -13.98 0.29
CA GLY A 326 17.25 -15.33 0.43
C GLY A 326 16.51 -16.09 1.52
N VAL A 327 16.48 -17.40 1.36
CA VAL A 327 15.96 -18.35 2.33
C VAL A 327 16.90 -19.54 2.43
N ALA A 328 17.21 -19.95 3.65
CA ALA A 328 17.79 -21.23 3.95
C ALA A 328 16.79 -22.04 4.80
N TYR A 329 16.55 -23.26 4.41
CA TYR A 329 15.70 -24.20 5.12
C TYR A 329 16.45 -25.50 5.32
N GLY A 330 16.36 -26.08 6.51
CA GLY A 330 16.95 -27.37 6.80
C GLY A 330 16.12 -28.17 7.79
N HIS A 331 16.16 -29.48 7.64
CA HIS A 331 15.59 -30.41 8.60
C HIS A 331 16.46 -31.66 8.74
N TYR A 332 16.40 -32.31 9.89
CA TYR A 332 17.12 -33.55 10.16
C TYR A 332 16.37 -34.40 11.17
N GLY A 333 16.08 -35.66 10.78
CA GLY A 333 15.52 -36.71 11.61
C GLY A 333 16.56 -37.24 12.60
N ILE A 334 16.50 -36.75 13.84
CA ILE A 334 17.40 -37.19 14.94
C ILE A 334 17.10 -38.64 15.29
N SER A 335 15.82 -38.99 15.28
CA SER A 335 15.33 -40.38 15.47
C SER A 335 14.09 -40.56 14.58
N GLU A 336 13.50 -41.77 14.58
CA GLU A 336 12.26 -42.06 13.86
C GLU A 336 11.09 -41.17 14.31
N ASN A 337 11.11 -40.67 15.55
CA ASN A 337 10.03 -39.91 16.17
C ASN A 337 10.45 -38.48 16.55
N LEU A 338 11.61 -37.98 16.08
CA LEU A 338 12.11 -36.65 16.41
C LEU A 338 12.87 -36.04 15.25
N GLU A 339 12.39 -34.93 14.73
CA GLU A 339 13.02 -34.12 13.71
C GLU A 339 13.31 -32.72 14.24
N ALA A 340 14.51 -32.21 13.97
CA ALA A 340 14.85 -30.80 14.13
C ALA A 340 14.73 -30.11 12.78
N TYR A 341 14.23 -28.88 12.77
CA TYR A 341 14.12 -28.08 11.56
C TYR A 341 14.39 -26.60 11.84
N GLY A 342 14.79 -25.89 10.80
CA GLY A 342 15.06 -24.46 10.92
C GLY A 342 14.93 -23.72 9.60
N ARG A 343 14.65 -22.42 9.70
CA ARG A 343 14.54 -21.52 8.55
C ARG A 343 15.19 -20.18 8.87
N LEU A 344 16.01 -19.72 7.94
CA LEU A 344 16.54 -18.36 7.92
C LEU A 344 16.00 -17.66 6.70
N MET A 345 15.48 -16.44 6.87
CA MET A 345 15.09 -15.58 5.76
C MET A 345 15.77 -14.23 5.91
N PHE A 346 16.15 -13.63 4.80
CA PHE A 346 16.58 -12.24 4.74
C PHE A 346 16.08 -11.56 3.48
N GLY A 347 15.90 -10.25 3.56
CA GLY A 347 15.56 -9.40 2.43
C GLY A 347 16.20 -8.04 2.60
N ALA A 348 16.73 -7.49 1.51
CA ALA A 348 17.22 -6.12 1.43
C ALA A 348 16.66 -5.50 0.15
N VAL A 349 15.86 -4.44 0.31
CA VAL A 349 15.12 -3.81 -0.78
C VAL A 349 15.41 -2.32 -0.77
N ASN A 350 16.05 -1.82 -1.82
CA ASN A 350 16.25 -0.41 -2.08
C ASN A 350 15.31 0.07 -3.17
N VAL A 351 14.46 1.05 -2.87
CA VAL A 351 13.55 1.67 -3.84
C VAL A 351 13.70 3.17 -3.78
N ARG A 352 13.80 3.79 -4.95
CA ARG A 352 13.77 5.25 -5.07
C ARG A 352 12.46 5.70 -5.70
N GLN A 353 11.70 6.48 -4.96
CA GLN A 353 10.56 7.22 -5.48
C GLN A 353 10.96 8.64 -5.83
N GLN A 354 10.30 9.22 -6.81
CA GLN A 354 10.57 10.57 -7.27
C GLN A 354 9.23 11.27 -7.53
N ILE A 355 9.18 12.54 -7.13
CA ILE A 355 8.06 13.43 -7.42
C ILE A 355 8.59 14.77 -7.93
N ALA A 356 7.71 15.59 -8.46
CA ALA A 356 8.02 16.91 -8.99
C ALA A 356 8.82 17.77 -7.99
N PRO A 357 9.58 18.78 -8.47
CA PRO A 357 10.37 19.66 -7.63
C PRO A 357 9.62 20.17 -6.40
N SER A 358 10.36 20.41 -5.31
CA SER A 358 9.84 21.00 -4.07
C SER A 358 9.30 22.43 -4.29
N GLY A 359 8.85 23.03 -3.24
CA GLY A 359 8.38 24.41 -3.24
C GLY A 359 7.74 24.77 -1.90
N VAL A 360 7.03 25.87 -1.91
CA VAL A 360 6.08 26.25 -0.89
C VAL A 360 4.66 26.10 -1.44
N PHE A 361 3.78 25.53 -0.64
CA PHE A 361 2.43 25.16 -1.06
C PHE A 361 1.42 25.96 -0.22
N ASN A 362 1.16 27.21 -0.65
CA ASN A 362 0.26 28.14 0.01
C ASN A 362 0.62 28.47 1.48
N SER A 363 1.87 28.25 1.87
CA SER A 363 2.32 28.61 3.22
C SER A 363 2.31 30.10 3.42
N PRO A 364 1.79 30.60 4.55
CA PRO A 364 1.79 32.03 4.88
C PRO A 364 3.16 32.49 5.37
N PHE A 365 3.65 33.59 4.79
CA PHE A 365 4.92 34.20 5.17
C PHE A 365 4.74 35.67 5.50
N LEU A 366 5.60 36.16 6.39
CA LEU A 366 5.80 37.58 6.64
C LEU A 366 6.77 38.13 5.59
N VAL A 367 6.33 39.10 4.80
CA VAL A 367 7.09 39.74 3.74
C VAL A 367 7.10 41.24 3.96
N PRO A 368 8.27 41.85 4.24
CA PRO A 368 8.37 43.30 4.28
C PRO A 368 8.01 43.93 2.93
N LEU A 369 7.19 44.98 2.91
CA LEU A 369 6.81 45.64 1.68
C LEU A 369 8.00 46.34 0.98
N ASN A 370 9.07 46.63 1.70
CA ASN A 370 10.34 47.06 1.14
C ASN A 370 11.32 45.91 0.85
N ASN A 371 10.84 44.67 0.78
CA ASN A 371 11.68 43.54 0.38
C ASN A 371 12.33 43.83 -0.99
N PRO A 372 13.66 43.68 -1.13
CA PRO A 372 14.38 44.09 -2.32
C PRO A 372 14.01 43.36 -3.60
N PHE A 373 13.36 42.21 -3.50
CA PHE A 373 12.93 41.39 -4.64
C PHE A 373 11.48 41.68 -5.06
N LEU A 374 10.70 42.46 -4.29
CA LEU A 374 9.40 42.92 -4.72
C LEU A 374 9.55 44.09 -5.71
N SER A 375 8.97 43.98 -6.87
CA SER A 375 8.89 45.11 -7.82
C SER A 375 8.08 46.26 -7.22
N LYS A 376 8.36 47.46 -7.68
CA LYS A 376 7.56 48.64 -7.26
C LYS A 376 6.07 48.45 -7.54
N ALA A 377 5.72 47.89 -8.68
CA ALA A 377 4.32 47.65 -9.09
C ALA A 377 3.64 46.63 -8.17
N ALA A 378 4.29 45.54 -7.79
CA ALA A 378 3.75 44.56 -6.85
C ALA A 378 3.60 45.17 -5.44
N ARG A 379 4.59 45.90 -4.99
CA ARG A 379 4.55 46.61 -3.71
C ARG A 379 3.37 47.58 -3.62
N ASP A 380 3.23 48.45 -4.62
CA ASP A 380 2.16 49.44 -4.65
C ASP A 380 0.78 48.75 -4.67
N ASN A 381 0.60 47.66 -5.41
CA ASN A 381 -0.61 46.85 -5.43
C ASN A 381 -0.93 46.26 -4.06
N LEU A 382 0.07 45.69 -3.37
CA LEU A 382 -0.10 45.10 -2.03
C LEU A 382 -0.47 46.20 -1.02
N ILE A 383 0.23 47.35 -1.01
CA ILE A 383 -0.09 48.47 -0.15
C ILE A 383 -1.56 48.91 -0.33
N GLU A 384 -2.00 49.12 -1.57
CA GLU A 384 -3.36 49.52 -1.87
C GLU A 384 -4.40 48.49 -1.41
N ARG A 385 -4.12 47.20 -1.55
CA ARG A 385 -5.03 46.14 -1.10
C ARG A 385 -5.14 46.06 0.40
N TYR A 386 -4.03 46.14 1.14
CA TYR A 386 -4.03 46.12 2.59
C TYR A 386 -4.66 47.39 3.18
N GLN A 387 -4.47 48.52 2.54
CA GLN A 387 -5.18 49.76 2.92
C GLN A 387 -6.69 49.70 2.64
N ALA A 388 -7.11 49.14 1.50
CA ALA A 388 -8.51 49.00 1.12
C ALA A 388 -9.26 47.93 1.93
N GLY A 389 -8.56 46.91 2.45
CA GLY A 389 -9.11 45.88 3.33
C GLY A 389 -9.25 46.29 4.79
N LEU A 390 -8.72 47.42 5.18
CA LEU A 390 -8.89 48.02 6.49
C LEU A 390 -10.24 48.74 6.53
N THR A 391 -11.32 48.06 6.95
CA THR A 391 -12.49 48.75 7.47
C THR A 391 -12.08 49.30 8.82
N PRO A 392 -12.12 50.63 9.07
CA PRO A 392 -11.88 51.17 10.40
C PRO A 392 -12.92 50.58 11.35
N VAL A 393 -12.51 49.71 12.28
CA VAL A 393 -13.34 49.43 13.45
C VAL A 393 -13.31 50.72 14.27
N ALA A 394 -14.45 51.43 14.31
CA ALA A 394 -14.62 52.57 15.21
C ALA A 394 -14.28 52.12 16.65
N PRO A 395 -13.49 52.87 17.40
CA PRO A 395 -13.20 52.56 18.79
C PRO A 395 -14.51 52.44 19.57
N THR A 396 -14.81 51.23 20.04
CA THR A 396 -15.87 51.06 21.04
C THR A 396 -15.28 51.30 22.42
N ALA A 397 -16.04 51.84 23.34
CA ALA A 397 -15.62 52.30 24.66
C ALA A 397 -15.07 51.21 25.61
N ASP A 398 -14.99 49.96 25.16
CA ASP A 398 -14.55 48.79 25.95
C ASP A 398 -13.18 48.20 25.53
N ILE A 399 -12.42 48.89 24.68
CA ILE A 399 -11.05 48.48 24.34
C ILE A 399 -10.11 49.59 24.84
N PRO A 400 -9.39 49.38 25.97
CA PRO A 400 -8.32 50.27 26.37
C PRO A 400 -7.21 50.31 25.31
N GLU A 401 -6.40 51.32 25.31
CA GLU A 401 -5.35 51.68 24.38
C GLU A 401 -4.56 50.49 23.80
N PRO A 402 -4.09 50.54 22.52
CA PRO A 402 -3.56 49.40 21.83
C PRO A 402 -2.29 48.92 22.51
N GLU A 403 -2.37 47.79 23.16
CA GLU A 403 -1.21 46.89 23.38
C GLU A 403 -0.46 46.72 22.06
N PRO A 404 0.89 46.61 22.04
CA PRO A 404 1.66 46.39 20.82
C PRO A 404 1.06 45.17 20.14
N GLN A 405 0.40 45.39 19.00
CA GLN A 405 -0.47 44.44 18.32
C GLN A 405 0.36 43.19 17.95
N THR A 406 0.29 42.17 18.78
CA THR A 406 0.76 40.84 18.44
C THR A 406 0.08 40.39 17.14
N VAL A 407 0.83 39.76 16.24
CA VAL A 407 0.54 39.35 14.88
C VAL A 407 -0.78 38.56 14.67
N LEU A 408 -1.51 38.29 15.72
CA LEU A 408 -2.72 37.45 15.79
C LEU A 408 -4.02 38.26 15.61
N GLY A 409 -4.26 38.73 14.40
CA GLY A 409 -5.54 39.44 14.10
C GLY A 409 -5.44 40.51 13.02
N LYS A 410 -4.24 40.91 12.61
CA LYS A 410 -4.00 41.71 11.43
C LYS A 410 -3.04 40.98 10.48
N ASN A 411 -3.39 40.91 9.22
CA ASN A 411 -2.51 40.34 8.19
C ASN A 411 -1.30 41.24 7.87
N TRP A 412 -0.97 42.19 8.72
CA TRP A 412 0.17 43.07 8.59
C TRP A 412 0.72 43.56 9.94
N LEU A 413 2.00 43.93 9.92
CA LEU A 413 2.71 44.56 11.05
C LEU A 413 3.04 46.00 10.68
N ASP A 414 2.59 46.94 11.52
CA ASP A 414 2.98 48.34 11.44
C ASP A 414 4.34 48.55 12.09
N ASN A 415 5.40 48.55 11.25
CA ASN A 415 6.77 48.59 11.73
C ASN A 415 7.22 50.03 12.14
N ASN A 416 6.52 51.06 11.67
CA ASN A 416 6.83 52.43 11.93
C ASN A 416 5.80 53.11 12.87
N ASN A 417 4.77 52.36 13.32
CA ASN A 417 3.73 52.81 14.27
C ASN A 417 2.92 54.03 13.76
N ASN A 418 2.70 54.14 12.45
CA ASN A 418 1.98 55.25 11.85
C ASN A 418 0.49 54.96 11.61
N GLY A 419 0.07 53.69 11.81
CA GLY A 419 -1.33 53.25 11.65
C GLY A 419 -1.80 53.11 10.20
N ILE A 420 -0.90 53.29 9.22
CA ILE A 420 -1.18 53.24 7.79
C ILE A 420 -0.27 52.19 7.14
N VAL A 421 -0.81 51.33 6.30
CA VAL A 421 0.03 50.39 5.54
C VAL A 421 0.88 51.13 4.51
N ASP A 422 2.19 51.03 4.64
CA ASP A 422 3.12 51.67 3.74
C ASP A 422 4.34 50.76 3.44
N ALA A 423 5.33 51.29 2.72
CA ALA A 423 6.50 50.54 2.33
C ALA A 423 7.40 50.08 3.50
N ALA A 424 7.28 50.66 4.68
CA ALA A 424 8.08 50.30 5.87
C ALA A 424 7.50 49.04 6.56
N ASP A 425 6.27 48.65 6.25
CA ASP A 425 5.54 47.61 6.95
C ASP A 425 5.78 46.21 6.41
N THR A 426 5.34 45.22 7.17
CA THR A 426 5.40 43.80 6.81
C THR A 426 3.98 43.25 6.68
N VAL A 427 3.72 42.55 5.59
CA VAL A 427 2.43 41.93 5.32
C VAL A 427 2.55 40.41 5.37
N ARG A 428 1.43 39.73 5.65
CA ARG A 428 1.34 38.27 5.68
C ARG A 428 0.41 37.80 4.59
N PHE A 429 0.92 36.94 3.68
CA PHE A 429 0.13 36.27 2.66
C PHE A 429 0.67 34.89 2.36
N GLY A 430 -0.16 34.03 1.79
CA GLY A 430 0.25 32.70 1.35
C GLY A 430 1.03 32.76 0.04
N ILE A 431 2.09 31.95 -0.09
CA ILE A 431 2.90 31.84 -1.30
C ILE A 431 2.86 30.42 -1.82
N ALA A 432 2.63 30.26 -3.13
CA ALA A 432 2.70 29.01 -3.84
C ALA A 432 3.74 29.12 -4.97
N ARG A 433 4.95 28.60 -4.76
CA ARG A 433 6.09 28.67 -5.68
C ARG A 433 6.85 27.34 -5.72
N ARG A 434 6.97 26.77 -6.93
CA ARG A 434 7.88 25.64 -7.18
C ARG A 434 9.32 26.11 -7.18
N THR A 435 10.18 25.41 -6.46
CA THR A 435 11.64 25.65 -6.45
C THR A 435 12.31 24.68 -7.43
N THR A 436 11.98 24.83 -8.71
CA THR A 436 12.49 23.98 -9.80
C THR A 436 14.00 23.97 -9.88
N GLU A 437 14.63 25.05 -9.41
CA GLU A 437 16.07 25.23 -9.35
C GLU A 437 16.77 24.27 -8.35
N LEU A 438 16.04 23.65 -7.43
CA LEU A 438 16.56 22.64 -6.52
C LEU A 438 16.58 21.23 -7.15
N GLY A 439 15.91 21.05 -8.30
CA GLY A 439 15.69 19.75 -8.90
C GLY A 439 14.50 18.99 -8.29
N VAL A 440 14.40 17.70 -8.60
CA VAL A 440 13.30 16.83 -8.16
C VAL A 440 13.39 16.48 -6.68
N ARG A 441 12.24 16.23 -6.06
CA ARG A 441 12.18 15.57 -4.75
C ARG A 441 12.26 14.06 -4.94
N SER A 442 12.99 13.38 -4.08
CA SER A 442 13.03 11.93 -4.07
C SER A 442 13.04 11.40 -2.64
N THR A 443 12.47 10.21 -2.45
CA THR A 443 12.61 9.44 -1.22
C THR A 443 13.24 8.10 -1.56
N THR A 444 14.34 7.79 -0.92
CA THR A 444 14.98 6.48 -1.02
C THR A 444 14.60 5.67 0.22
N PHE A 445 14.01 4.51 -0.01
CA PHE A 445 13.66 3.54 1.01
C PHE A 445 14.65 2.40 0.99
N ASP A 446 15.32 2.17 2.12
CA ASP A 446 16.13 0.99 2.38
C ASP A 446 15.40 0.13 3.41
N ASN A 447 14.79 -0.96 2.96
CA ASN A 447 14.06 -1.90 3.79
C ASN A 447 14.90 -3.19 3.94
N ASN A 448 15.25 -3.55 5.17
CA ASN A 448 15.98 -4.76 5.48
C ASN A 448 15.16 -5.61 6.43
N MET A 449 15.08 -6.91 6.18
CA MET A 449 14.41 -7.89 7.04
C MET A 449 15.30 -9.09 7.28
N PHE A 450 15.28 -9.57 8.50
CA PHE A 450 15.90 -10.81 8.92
C PHE A 450 14.90 -11.60 9.78
N GLN A 451 14.78 -12.91 9.55
CA GLN A 451 13.95 -13.79 10.36
C GLN A 451 14.64 -15.14 10.53
N LEU A 452 14.75 -15.58 11.75
CA LEU A 452 15.25 -16.90 12.15
C LEU A 452 14.14 -17.69 12.84
N MET A 453 13.99 -18.94 12.45
CA MET A 453 13.09 -19.89 13.10
C MET A 453 13.83 -21.19 13.36
N PHE A 454 13.61 -21.77 14.51
CA PHE A 454 14.05 -23.11 14.87
C PHE A 454 12.90 -23.87 15.51
N GLY A 455 12.79 -25.15 15.22
CA GLY A 455 11.75 -26.00 15.77
C GLY A 455 12.17 -27.47 15.92
N LEU A 456 11.43 -28.14 16.74
CA LEU A 456 11.44 -29.59 16.93
C LEU A 456 10.03 -30.11 16.70
N ARG A 457 9.92 -31.20 15.96
CA ARG A 457 8.65 -31.90 15.76
C ARG A 457 8.84 -33.39 15.78
N GLY A 458 7.78 -34.12 16.01
CA GLY A 458 7.86 -35.56 16.07
C GLY A 458 6.53 -36.21 16.34
N THR A 459 6.56 -37.50 16.49
CA THR A 459 5.41 -38.33 16.82
C THR A 459 5.59 -39.00 18.18
N PHE A 460 4.50 -39.17 18.94
CA PHE A 460 4.48 -40.00 20.14
C PHE A 460 3.22 -40.86 20.14
N ALA A 461 3.26 -41.97 20.85
CA ALA A 461 2.15 -42.92 20.92
C ALA A 461 1.65 -43.37 19.54
N GLU A 462 2.56 -43.48 18.54
CA GLU A 462 2.35 -43.95 17.16
C GLU A 462 1.46 -43.08 16.25
N SER A 463 0.64 -42.18 16.82
CA SER A 463 -0.35 -41.43 16.03
C SER A 463 -0.55 -39.98 16.46
N TRP A 464 0.19 -39.51 17.44
CA TRP A 464 0.13 -38.12 17.88
C TRP A 464 1.36 -37.35 17.44
N ASP A 465 1.13 -36.31 16.63
CA ASP A 465 2.16 -35.38 16.19
C ASP A 465 2.29 -34.23 17.17
N TRP A 466 3.51 -33.73 17.37
CA TRP A 466 3.78 -32.52 18.11
C TRP A 466 4.77 -31.62 17.39
N ASP A 467 4.66 -30.32 17.58
CA ASP A 467 5.54 -29.28 17.03
C ASP A 467 5.80 -28.21 18.08
N VAL A 468 7.06 -27.87 18.29
CA VAL A 468 7.47 -26.74 19.13
C VAL A 468 8.42 -25.88 18.33
N SER A 469 8.18 -24.59 18.25
CA SER A 469 9.02 -23.67 17.47
C SER A 469 9.19 -22.32 18.13
N LEU A 470 10.34 -21.71 17.88
CA LEU A 470 10.69 -20.34 18.24
C LEU A 470 11.07 -19.59 16.98
N LEU A 471 10.47 -18.41 16.78
CA LEU A 471 10.74 -17.50 15.68
C LEU A 471 11.12 -16.15 16.25
N HIS A 472 12.16 -15.55 15.69
CA HIS A 472 12.53 -14.17 15.93
C HIS A 472 12.83 -13.48 14.61
N GLY A 473 12.28 -12.27 14.42
CA GLY A 473 12.54 -11.47 13.22
C GLY A 473 12.59 -9.99 13.52
N GLU A 474 13.40 -9.31 12.73
CA GLU A 474 13.56 -7.86 12.78
C GLU A 474 13.45 -7.27 11.37
N SER A 475 12.85 -6.09 11.28
CA SER A 475 12.81 -5.27 10.08
C SER A 475 13.29 -3.87 10.40
N ASP A 476 14.24 -3.39 9.60
CA ASP A 476 14.76 -2.04 9.67
C ASP A 476 14.47 -1.31 8.37
N ARG A 477 13.91 -0.11 8.47
CA ARG A 477 13.65 0.76 7.35
C ARG A 477 14.30 2.11 7.56
N THR A 478 14.98 2.59 6.53
CA THR A 478 15.52 3.94 6.48
C THR A 478 14.91 4.69 5.29
N ASN A 479 14.29 5.86 5.55
CA ASN A 479 13.71 6.72 4.54
C ASN A 479 14.57 7.98 4.45
N LEU A 480 15.23 8.20 3.32
CA LEU A 480 15.99 9.40 3.03
C LEU A 480 15.23 10.27 2.02
N SER A 481 14.62 11.34 2.50
CA SER A 481 13.97 12.35 1.68
C SER A 481 14.98 13.41 1.26
N SER A 482 15.13 13.65 -0.05
CA SER A 482 16.13 14.56 -0.62
C SER A 482 15.55 15.54 -1.63
N GLY A 483 16.18 16.69 -1.81
CA GLY A 483 15.79 17.69 -2.79
C GLY A 483 14.63 18.58 -2.35
N PHE A 484 14.36 18.65 -1.07
CA PHE A 484 13.29 19.47 -0.50
C PHE A 484 13.75 20.89 -0.19
N THR A 485 12.78 21.82 -0.17
CA THR A 485 12.98 23.22 0.26
C THR A 485 12.81 23.30 1.77
N ASN A 486 13.76 23.86 2.48
CA ASN A 486 13.63 24.11 3.90
C ASN A 486 12.73 25.34 4.15
N ILE A 487 11.54 25.12 4.69
CA ILE A 487 10.53 26.16 4.93
C ILE A 487 10.97 27.16 6.01
N ALA A 488 11.65 26.71 7.05
CA ALA A 488 12.13 27.59 8.12
C ALA A 488 13.21 28.53 7.61
N LYS A 489 14.18 28.03 6.82
CA LYS A 489 15.19 28.86 6.17
C LYS A 489 14.56 29.84 5.20
N LEU A 490 13.56 29.40 4.44
CA LEU A 490 12.85 30.26 3.50
C LEU A 490 12.09 31.39 4.21
N ALA A 491 11.39 31.09 5.31
CA ALA A 491 10.71 32.12 6.11
C ALA A 491 11.67 33.20 6.58
N ALA A 492 12.84 32.83 7.09
CA ALA A 492 13.89 33.78 7.50
C ALA A 492 14.40 34.61 6.30
N SER A 493 14.54 33.98 5.13
CA SER A 493 15.03 34.60 3.90
C SER A 493 14.06 35.60 3.28
N LEU A 494 12.75 35.37 3.43
CA LEU A 494 11.73 36.26 2.89
C LEU A 494 11.49 37.49 3.78
N ASN A 495 11.67 37.36 5.10
CA ASN A 495 11.55 38.48 6.04
C ASN A 495 12.82 39.33 6.05
N THR A 496 13.14 39.96 4.93
CA THR A 496 14.33 40.77 4.74
C THR A 496 14.09 42.04 3.98
N VAL A 497 14.83 43.10 4.37
CA VAL A 497 14.92 44.42 3.67
C VAL A 497 16.23 44.60 2.92
N SER A 498 17.11 43.60 2.90
CA SER A 498 18.40 43.64 2.22
C SER A 498 18.52 42.50 1.20
N ALA A 499 19.11 42.82 0.05
CA ALA A 499 19.38 41.84 -1.01
C ALA A 499 20.58 40.92 -0.74
N THR A 500 21.44 41.28 0.23
CA THR A 500 22.73 40.59 0.48
C THR A 500 22.79 39.89 1.84
N LYS A 501 21.91 40.26 2.78
CA LYS A 501 21.85 39.70 4.13
C LYS A 501 20.41 39.63 4.58
N CYS A 502 19.99 38.52 5.26
CA CYS A 502 18.65 38.46 5.85
C CYS A 502 18.59 39.42 7.05
N THR A 503 18.17 40.65 6.79
CA THR A 503 18.00 41.70 7.79
C THR A 503 16.53 42.07 7.87
N THR A 504 15.89 41.86 9.03
CA THR A 504 14.48 42.20 9.26
C THR A 504 14.25 43.72 9.26
N PRO A 505 13.02 44.22 9.11
CA PRO A 505 12.71 45.65 9.25
C PRO A 505 13.20 46.24 10.56
N ALA A 506 13.24 45.49 11.66
CA ALA A 506 13.79 45.89 12.95
C ALA A 506 15.32 45.91 13.01
N GLY A 507 16.03 45.67 11.90
CA GLY A 507 17.48 45.71 11.82
C GLY A 507 18.20 44.45 12.32
N VAL A 508 17.47 43.38 12.67
CA VAL A 508 18.08 42.11 13.14
C VAL A 508 18.57 41.31 11.93
N THR A 509 19.87 41.00 11.95
CA THR A 509 20.49 40.18 10.87
C THR A 509 20.71 38.76 11.34
N THR A 510 20.26 37.78 10.55
CA THR A 510 20.44 36.35 10.78
C THR A 510 21.75 35.89 10.11
N ALA A 511 22.69 35.41 10.91
CA ALA A 511 23.96 34.93 10.41
C ALA A 511 23.79 33.67 9.52
N GLY A 512 24.53 33.63 8.42
CA GLY A 512 24.51 32.49 7.49
C GLY A 512 23.25 32.37 6.65
N CYS A 513 22.29 33.27 6.81
CA CYS A 513 21.07 33.30 6.01
C CYS A 513 21.32 33.99 4.67
N VAL A 514 20.75 33.43 3.59
CA VAL A 514 20.78 33.94 2.21
C VAL A 514 19.41 34.50 1.83
N PRO A 515 19.27 35.80 1.47
CA PRO A 515 18.03 36.35 0.97
C PRO A 515 17.59 35.67 -0.33
N ILE A 516 16.31 35.35 -0.47
CA ILE A 516 15.77 34.55 -1.58
C ILE A 516 14.80 35.35 -2.43
N ASN A 517 15.01 35.35 -3.76
CA ASN A 517 14.06 35.89 -4.71
C ASN A 517 13.01 34.84 -5.09
N LEU A 518 11.88 34.83 -4.37
CA LEU A 518 10.77 33.90 -4.64
C LEU A 518 9.74 34.46 -5.63
N PHE A 519 9.78 35.75 -5.94
CA PHE A 519 8.76 36.48 -6.69
C PHE A 519 9.05 36.52 -8.20
N GLY A 520 10.25 36.21 -8.61
CA GLY A 520 10.67 36.28 -9.98
C GLY A 520 10.34 35.05 -10.83
N LYS A 521 10.66 35.15 -12.12
CA LYS A 521 10.55 34.04 -13.07
C LYS A 521 11.54 32.94 -12.74
N GLN A 522 11.47 31.82 -13.47
CA GLN A 522 12.42 30.72 -13.35
C GLN A 522 13.88 31.22 -13.54
N GLY A 523 14.77 30.67 -12.73
CA GLY A 523 16.20 31.04 -12.69
C GLY A 523 16.51 32.26 -11.81
N THR A 524 15.52 32.89 -11.16
CA THR A 524 15.77 33.95 -10.16
C THR A 524 16.26 33.41 -8.82
N ILE A 525 16.01 32.12 -8.52
CA ILE A 525 16.67 31.44 -7.42
C ILE A 525 18.04 30.98 -7.92
N THR A 526 19.09 31.65 -7.50
CA THR A 526 20.46 31.33 -7.89
C THR A 526 20.93 30.01 -7.29
N LYS A 527 22.06 29.46 -7.79
CA LYS A 527 22.62 28.24 -7.24
C LYS A 527 22.93 28.38 -5.71
N GLU A 528 23.43 29.51 -5.26
CA GLU A 528 23.70 29.80 -3.86
C GLU A 528 22.40 29.78 -3.02
N MET A 529 21.33 30.39 -3.52
CA MET A 529 20.02 30.40 -2.91
C MET A 529 19.45 28.95 -2.84
N ALA A 530 19.59 28.21 -3.92
CA ALA A 530 19.12 26.81 -4.00
C ALA A 530 19.90 25.90 -3.04
N ASP A 531 21.22 26.03 -2.98
CA ASP A 531 22.08 25.23 -2.08
C ASP A 531 21.78 25.57 -0.60
N TYR A 532 21.48 26.83 -0.28
CA TYR A 532 21.06 27.23 1.06
C TYR A 532 19.70 26.65 1.45
N LEU A 533 18.73 26.63 0.53
CA LEU A 533 17.39 26.14 0.79
C LEU A 533 17.28 24.62 0.83
N ARG A 534 18.16 23.91 0.10
CA ARG A 534 18.08 22.45 0.00
C ARG A 534 18.24 21.81 1.37
N VAL A 535 17.39 20.83 1.63
CA VAL A 535 17.43 20.01 2.84
C VAL A 535 17.13 18.56 2.49
N ASP A 536 17.80 17.66 3.17
CA ASP A 536 17.53 16.24 3.23
C ASP A 536 17.03 15.90 4.64
N ALA A 537 16.16 14.91 4.74
CA ALA A 537 15.59 14.49 6.02
C ALA A 537 15.59 12.97 6.12
N LEU A 538 15.79 12.48 7.33
CA LEU A 538 15.97 11.07 7.62
C LEU A 538 14.94 10.58 8.63
N GLU A 539 14.27 9.46 8.29
CA GLU A 539 13.44 8.68 9.20
C GLU A 539 13.98 7.25 9.29
N LYS A 540 14.03 6.73 10.50
CA LYS A 540 14.33 5.32 10.75
C LYS A 540 13.14 4.68 11.41
N GLN A 541 12.83 3.45 10.97
CA GLN A 541 11.80 2.61 11.58
C GLN A 541 12.39 1.24 11.88
N ASN A 542 12.07 0.69 13.05
CA ASN A 542 12.43 -0.66 13.44
C ASN A 542 11.18 -1.41 13.89
N TYR A 543 11.11 -2.69 13.54
CA TYR A 543 10.06 -3.61 13.98
C TYR A 543 10.68 -4.94 14.39
N LYS A 544 10.22 -5.51 15.52
CA LYS A 544 10.68 -6.80 16.04
C LYS A 544 9.50 -7.67 16.38
N GLN A 545 9.62 -8.96 16.10
CA GLN A 545 8.60 -9.95 16.42
C GLN A 545 9.27 -11.22 16.96
N THR A 546 8.79 -11.70 18.10
CA THR A 546 9.18 -13.01 18.66
C THR A 546 7.93 -13.85 18.85
N VAL A 547 7.95 -15.10 18.36
CA VAL A 547 6.83 -16.04 18.49
C VAL A 547 7.34 -17.38 19.01
N ALA A 548 6.79 -17.83 20.11
CA ALA A 548 6.97 -19.19 20.62
C ALA A 548 5.64 -19.95 20.45
N ASN A 549 5.69 -21.12 19.84
CA ASN A 549 4.51 -21.93 19.54
C ASN A 549 4.74 -23.39 19.96
N ALA A 550 3.72 -24.00 20.54
CA ALA A 550 3.71 -25.43 20.83
C ALA A 550 2.34 -26.02 20.49
N SER A 551 2.31 -27.15 19.82
CA SER A 551 1.06 -27.83 19.45
C SER A 551 1.20 -29.35 19.45
N ILE A 552 0.08 -30.01 19.65
CA ILE A 552 -0.09 -31.46 19.49
C ILE A 552 -1.33 -31.72 18.67
N SER A 553 -1.31 -32.75 17.82
CA SER A 553 -2.47 -33.20 17.04
C SER A 553 -2.49 -34.71 16.89
N GLY A 554 -3.72 -35.27 16.82
CA GLY A 554 -3.85 -36.73 16.64
C GLY A 554 -5.29 -37.20 16.84
N PRO A 555 -5.50 -38.53 16.68
CA PRO A 555 -6.83 -39.15 16.78
C PRO A 555 -7.22 -39.33 18.24
N PHE A 556 -8.44 -38.91 18.59
CA PHE A 556 -9.07 -39.19 19.89
C PHE A 556 -10.00 -40.41 19.73
N THR A 557 -9.43 -41.60 19.85
CA THR A 557 -10.08 -42.88 19.52
C THR A 557 -11.29 -43.20 20.40
N ALA A 558 -11.40 -42.60 21.60
CA ALA A 558 -12.55 -42.76 22.47
C ALA A 558 -13.84 -42.08 21.92
N ALA A 559 -13.71 -41.19 20.93
CA ALA A 559 -14.84 -40.51 20.30
C ALA A 559 -14.85 -40.80 18.78
N GLN A 560 -15.64 -41.78 18.38
CA GLN A 560 -15.85 -42.15 16.99
C GLN A 560 -17.34 -42.30 16.72
N SER A 561 -17.83 -41.72 15.62
CA SER A 561 -19.19 -41.90 15.18
C SER A 561 -19.39 -43.38 14.79
N PRO A 562 -20.53 -44.00 15.12
CA PRO A 562 -20.85 -45.37 14.65
C PRO A 562 -21.03 -45.47 13.15
N TRP A 563 -21.11 -44.37 12.43
CA TRP A 563 -21.28 -44.29 10.99
C TRP A 563 -20.01 -43.81 10.23
N ALA A 564 -18.92 -43.55 10.96
CA ALA A 564 -17.66 -43.11 10.40
C ALA A 564 -16.54 -44.12 10.68
N ASP A 565 -15.61 -44.24 9.74
CA ASP A 565 -14.49 -45.16 9.78
C ASP A 565 -13.30 -44.66 10.60
N THR A 566 -13.23 -43.34 10.81
CA THR A 566 -12.14 -42.67 11.52
C THR A 566 -12.65 -41.94 12.77
N PRO A 567 -11.84 -41.93 13.85
CA PRO A 567 -12.20 -41.25 15.08
C PRO A 567 -12.07 -39.72 14.95
N LEU A 568 -12.56 -39.02 15.98
CA LEU A 568 -12.34 -37.60 16.17
C LEU A 568 -10.84 -37.25 16.05
N GLN A 569 -10.51 -36.30 15.20
CA GLN A 569 -9.17 -35.72 15.12
C GLN A 569 -9.14 -34.43 15.90
N VAL A 570 -8.12 -34.22 16.71
CA VAL A 570 -7.97 -33.02 17.52
C VAL A 570 -6.59 -32.40 17.36
N ALA A 571 -6.50 -31.07 17.47
CA ALA A 571 -5.25 -30.34 17.65
C ALA A 571 -5.41 -29.35 18.79
N LEU A 572 -4.42 -29.28 19.66
CA LEU A 572 -4.36 -28.36 20.79
C LEU A 572 -3.01 -27.64 20.77
N GLY A 573 -2.99 -26.41 21.23
CA GLY A 573 -1.70 -25.71 21.30
C GLY A 573 -1.77 -24.37 22.04
N THR A 574 -0.59 -23.78 22.16
CA THR A 574 -0.38 -22.49 22.78
C THR A 574 0.61 -21.67 21.96
N GLU A 575 0.45 -20.37 21.99
CA GLU A 575 1.33 -19.41 21.33
C GLU A 575 1.58 -18.21 22.25
N TYR A 576 2.83 -17.78 22.34
CA TYR A 576 3.21 -16.50 22.89
C TYR A 576 3.82 -15.65 21.78
N ARG A 577 3.37 -14.41 21.66
CA ARG A 577 3.90 -13.47 20.68
C ARG A 577 4.14 -12.12 21.32
N GLU A 578 5.28 -11.54 21.00
CA GLU A 578 5.67 -10.20 21.41
C GLU A 578 6.07 -9.40 20.16
N GLU A 579 5.60 -8.17 20.09
CA GLU A 579 5.89 -7.25 19.00
C GLU A 579 6.34 -5.91 19.58
N PHE A 580 7.38 -5.36 18.97
CA PHE A 580 7.92 -4.04 19.28
C PHE A 580 8.10 -3.26 18.00
N GLY A 581 7.81 -1.95 18.02
CA GLY A 581 8.07 -1.07 16.91
C GLY A 581 8.44 0.34 17.33
N SER A 582 9.25 0.99 16.51
CA SER A 582 9.61 2.38 16.71
C SER A 582 9.81 3.14 15.40
N VAL A 583 9.52 4.44 15.43
CA VAL A 583 9.81 5.41 14.37
C VAL A 583 10.62 6.54 14.97
N SER A 584 11.75 6.86 14.36
CA SER A 584 12.70 7.87 14.82
C SER A 584 12.98 8.86 13.67
N PRO A 585 12.20 9.95 13.55
CA PRO A 585 12.47 11.01 12.60
C PRO A 585 13.57 11.95 13.10
N ASP A 586 14.28 12.59 12.17
CA ASP A 586 15.20 13.67 12.48
C ASP A 586 14.48 14.97 12.89
N ASP A 587 15.24 16.00 13.28
CA ASP A 587 14.64 17.26 13.76
C ASP A 587 13.92 18.04 12.65
N CYS A 588 14.30 17.86 11.39
CA CYS A 588 13.60 18.45 10.26
C CYS A 588 12.19 17.89 10.11
N LEU A 589 12.05 16.57 10.22
CA LEU A 589 10.75 15.89 10.15
C LEU A 589 9.88 16.16 11.38
N LYS A 590 10.49 16.21 12.59
CA LYS A 590 9.74 16.58 13.81
C LYS A 590 9.14 17.96 13.69
N GLY A 591 9.89 18.90 13.11
CA GLY A 591 9.44 20.24 12.87
C GLY A 591 8.96 20.99 14.12
N SER A 592 8.13 22.00 13.92
CA SER A 592 7.51 22.77 15.00
C SER A 592 6.06 23.13 14.64
N ASN A 593 5.19 23.23 15.63
CA ASN A 593 3.76 23.58 15.45
C ASN A 593 3.03 22.73 14.39
N GLY A 594 3.34 21.45 14.30
CA GLY A 594 2.74 20.56 13.32
C GLY A 594 3.26 20.71 11.87
N VAL A 595 4.38 21.42 11.67
CA VAL A 595 4.96 21.65 10.34
C VAL A 595 6.39 21.11 10.31
N SER A 596 6.66 20.19 9.38
CA SER A 596 8.05 19.77 9.11
C SER A 596 8.83 20.87 8.41
N CYS A 597 10.16 20.72 8.34
CA CYS A 597 10.97 21.67 7.58
C CYS A 597 10.85 21.45 6.05
N LEU A 598 10.23 20.38 5.60
CA LEU A 598 10.16 19.98 4.18
C LEU A 598 9.07 20.72 3.42
N GLY A 599 9.42 21.54 2.46
CA GLY A 599 8.49 22.21 1.56
C GLY A 599 7.75 21.20 0.66
N GLY A 600 6.45 21.01 0.91
CA GLY A 600 5.63 20.00 0.21
C GLY A 600 5.98 18.55 0.59
N GLY A 601 6.50 18.33 1.78
CA GLY A 601 6.74 17.03 2.37
C GLY A 601 5.57 16.50 3.21
N GLY A 602 4.47 17.22 3.27
CA GLY A 602 3.35 16.92 4.17
C GLY A 602 3.54 17.57 5.54
N GLY A 603 2.91 16.98 6.55
CA GLY A 603 3.01 17.45 7.92
C GLY A 603 4.33 17.07 8.63
N ASN A 604 4.32 17.12 9.94
CA ASN A 604 5.43 16.66 10.75
C ASN A 604 5.32 15.17 11.06
N THR A 605 6.45 14.52 11.36
CA THR A 605 6.51 13.15 11.86
C THR A 605 7.08 13.17 13.27
N LEU A 606 6.34 12.62 14.23
CA LEU A 606 6.78 12.53 15.61
C LEU A 606 7.30 11.12 15.94
N PRO A 607 8.20 10.97 16.92
CA PRO A 607 8.67 9.65 17.33
C PRO A 607 7.53 8.78 17.85
N VAL A 608 7.55 7.52 17.44
CA VAL A 608 6.66 6.46 17.95
C VAL A 608 7.52 5.38 18.58
N SER A 609 7.10 4.81 19.66
CA SER A 609 7.72 3.59 20.23
C SER A 609 6.71 2.88 21.12
N GLY A 610 6.56 1.57 20.92
CA GLY A 610 5.66 0.77 21.72
C GLY A 610 5.87 -0.71 21.51
N ALA A 611 5.30 -1.50 22.43
CA ALA A 611 5.30 -2.94 22.38
C ALA A 611 3.98 -3.49 22.92
N PHE A 612 3.58 -4.66 22.42
CA PHE A 612 2.52 -5.45 23.03
C PHE A 612 2.86 -6.93 22.99
N SER A 613 2.20 -7.70 23.83
CA SER A 613 2.31 -9.16 23.84
C SER A 613 0.93 -9.82 23.92
N VAL A 614 0.86 -11.04 23.44
CA VAL A 614 -0.34 -11.87 23.52
C VAL A 614 0.02 -13.30 23.94
N GLN A 615 -0.82 -13.86 24.80
CA GLN A 615 -0.81 -15.29 25.15
C GLN A 615 -2.06 -15.94 24.59
N GLU A 616 -1.89 -17.05 23.88
CA GLU A 616 -2.98 -17.69 23.17
C GLU A 616 -3.03 -19.18 23.46
N PHE A 617 -4.25 -19.70 23.59
CA PHE A 617 -4.55 -21.12 23.66
C PHE A 617 -5.56 -21.45 22.57
N PHE A 618 -5.31 -22.52 21.82
CA PHE A 618 -6.18 -22.92 20.73
C PHE A 618 -6.47 -24.42 20.73
N GLY A 619 -7.63 -24.75 20.17
CA GLY A 619 -8.05 -26.13 19.94
C GLY A 619 -8.86 -26.24 18.65
N GLU A 620 -8.60 -27.29 17.92
CA GLU A 620 -9.34 -27.66 16.71
C GLU A 620 -9.81 -29.11 16.84
N ALA A 621 -10.96 -29.40 16.21
CA ALA A 621 -11.54 -30.72 16.15
C ALA A 621 -12.17 -30.97 14.80
N ILE A 622 -11.85 -32.08 14.17
CA ILE A 622 -12.54 -32.59 12.97
C ILE A 622 -13.21 -33.90 13.37
N MET A 623 -14.54 -33.90 13.41
CA MET A 623 -15.36 -35.05 13.76
C MET A 623 -15.97 -35.65 12.51
N PRO A 624 -15.44 -36.77 12.01
CA PRO A 624 -16.12 -37.56 10.97
C PRO A 624 -17.45 -38.09 11.54
N LEU A 625 -18.56 -37.68 10.94
CA LEU A 625 -19.91 -38.07 11.38
C LEU A 625 -20.42 -39.25 10.61
N ALA A 626 -20.12 -39.39 9.32
CA ALA A 626 -20.50 -40.49 8.46
C ALA A 626 -19.51 -40.69 7.32
N SER A 627 -19.32 -41.94 6.89
CA SER A 627 -18.45 -42.36 5.76
C SER A 627 -19.13 -43.45 4.97
N GLY A 628 -19.08 -43.40 3.62
CA GLY A 628 -19.54 -44.43 2.72
C GLY A 628 -21.04 -44.78 2.86
N LYS A 629 -21.89 -43.83 3.23
CA LYS A 629 -23.34 -44.00 3.34
C LYS A 629 -24.05 -43.30 2.16
N PRO A 630 -25.25 -43.76 1.77
CA PRO A 630 -26.02 -43.08 0.72
C PRO A 630 -26.18 -41.60 1.04
N ILE A 631 -25.83 -40.71 0.10
CA ILE A 631 -25.78 -39.24 0.20
C ILE A 631 -24.82 -38.68 1.28
N PHE A 632 -24.09 -39.55 1.96
CA PHE A 632 -23.06 -39.20 2.93
C PHE A 632 -21.79 -40.01 2.62
N GLU A 633 -21.19 -39.77 1.42
CA GLU A 633 -19.89 -40.34 1.09
C GLU A 633 -18.83 -39.94 2.15
N SER A 634 -18.92 -38.68 2.58
CA SER A 634 -18.29 -38.20 3.80
C SER A 634 -19.10 -37.09 4.44
N LEU A 635 -19.20 -37.05 5.74
CA LEU A 635 -19.75 -35.90 6.47
C LEU A 635 -18.84 -35.62 7.67
N GLU A 636 -18.25 -34.44 7.70
CA GLU A 636 -17.33 -34.00 8.76
C GLU A 636 -17.84 -32.71 9.38
N LEU A 637 -17.79 -32.64 10.71
CA LEU A 637 -17.98 -31.42 11.49
C LEU A 637 -16.60 -30.88 11.86
N GLU A 638 -16.30 -29.66 11.49
CA GLU A 638 -15.07 -28.96 11.85
C GLU A 638 -15.38 -27.87 12.88
N LEU A 639 -14.63 -27.89 13.99
CA LEU A 639 -14.73 -26.93 15.06
C LEU A 639 -13.35 -26.38 15.39
N GLY A 640 -13.29 -25.11 15.79
CA GLY A 640 -12.06 -24.49 16.28
C GLY A 640 -12.36 -23.37 17.24
N VAL A 641 -11.51 -23.21 18.24
CA VAL A 641 -11.57 -22.12 19.20
C VAL A 641 -10.18 -21.66 19.54
N ARG A 642 -10.00 -20.35 19.69
CA ARG A 642 -8.77 -19.73 20.20
C ARG A 642 -9.13 -18.64 21.19
N TYR A 643 -8.52 -18.67 22.33
CA TYR A 643 -8.53 -17.65 23.36
C TYR A 643 -7.21 -16.88 23.28
N SER A 644 -7.27 -15.58 23.13
CA SER A 644 -6.11 -14.67 23.00
C SER A 644 -6.22 -13.59 24.07
N ASP A 645 -5.21 -13.45 24.91
CA ASP A 645 -5.13 -12.43 25.96
C ASP A 645 -4.01 -11.45 25.65
N PHE A 646 -4.40 -10.25 25.20
CA PHE A 646 -3.50 -9.15 24.86
C PHE A 646 -3.25 -8.27 26.08
N ASN A 647 -2.00 -7.99 26.40
CA ASN A 647 -1.62 -7.19 27.57
C ASN A 647 -2.19 -5.76 27.58
N LEU A 648 -2.59 -5.20 26.43
CA LEU A 648 -3.10 -3.81 26.30
C LEU A 648 -4.60 -3.74 26.03
N THR A 649 -5.15 -4.67 25.25
CA THR A 649 -6.53 -4.63 24.76
C THR A 649 -7.39 -5.78 25.33
N GLY A 650 -6.81 -6.58 26.25
CA GLY A 650 -7.54 -7.63 26.98
C GLY A 650 -7.84 -8.87 26.14
N ALA A 651 -8.72 -9.70 26.66
CA ALA A 651 -9.00 -11.03 26.15
C ALA A 651 -10.05 -11.05 25.05
N ASN A 652 -9.78 -11.88 24.03
CA ASN A 652 -10.68 -12.13 22.92
C ASN A 652 -10.79 -13.62 22.61
N THR A 653 -11.97 -14.03 22.13
CA THR A 653 -12.19 -15.42 21.70
C THR A 653 -12.59 -15.43 20.22
N THR A 654 -11.85 -16.18 19.42
CA THR A 654 -12.20 -16.50 18.04
C THR A 654 -12.65 -17.95 17.94
N TRP A 655 -13.50 -18.24 16.98
CA TRP A 655 -14.00 -19.59 16.76
C TRP A 655 -14.38 -19.84 15.31
N LYS A 656 -14.41 -21.11 14.94
CA LYS A 656 -14.95 -21.58 13.65
C LYS A 656 -15.84 -22.81 13.90
N ALA A 657 -16.90 -22.93 13.11
CA ALA A 657 -17.76 -24.11 13.07
C ALA A 657 -18.28 -24.32 11.66
N GLY A 658 -18.14 -25.51 11.13
CA GLY A 658 -18.55 -25.79 9.76
C GLY A 658 -18.70 -27.27 9.46
N PHE A 659 -19.22 -27.55 8.29
CA PHE A 659 -19.41 -28.89 7.74
C PHE A 659 -18.73 -29.02 6.40
N ASN A 660 -18.09 -30.15 6.19
CA ASN A 660 -17.64 -30.64 4.91
C ASN A 660 -18.42 -31.90 4.57
N TRP A 661 -19.24 -31.83 3.53
CA TRP A 661 -20.18 -32.88 3.17
C TRP A 661 -19.95 -33.39 1.76
N GLY A 662 -19.28 -34.53 1.61
CA GLY A 662 -19.24 -35.33 0.37
C GLY A 662 -20.60 -35.99 0.19
N ILE A 663 -21.43 -35.45 -0.71
CA ILE A 663 -22.78 -35.95 -1.02
C ILE A 663 -22.66 -37.23 -1.83
N PHE A 664 -21.76 -37.15 -2.82
CA PHE A 664 -21.36 -38.26 -3.70
C PHE A 664 -19.89 -38.11 -4.01
N ASP A 665 -19.23 -39.11 -4.59
CA ASP A 665 -17.82 -39.05 -5.05
C ASP A 665 -17.53 -37.79 -5.93
N SER A 666 -18.57 -37.31 -6.62
CA SER A 666 -18.43 -36.19 -7.56
C SER A 666 -18.90 -34.85 -7.02
N VAL A 667 -19.59 -34.77 -5.89
CA VAL A 667 -20.21 -33.55 -5.37
C VAL A 667 -19.94 -33.40 -3.89
N ARG A 668 -19.33 -32.30 -3.54
CA ARG A 668 -19.07 -31.90 -2.15
C ARG A 668 -19.65 -30.53 -1.87
N ALA A 669 -20.33 -30.40 -0.73
CA ALA A 669 -20.77 -29.13 -0.16
C ALA A 669 -19.92 -28.78 1.07
N ARG A 670 -19.68 -27.51 1.26
CA ARG A 670 -19.00 -26.99 2.45
C ARG A 670 -19.69 -25.74 2.97
N VAL A 671 -19.73 -25.60 4.27
CA VAL A 671 -20.22 -24.39 4.93
C VAL A 671 -19.41 -24.12 6.18
N MET A 672 -19.05 -22.86 6.39
CA MET A 672 -18.29 -22.46 7.56
C MET A 672 -18.79 -21.12 8.09
N ARG A 673 -18.95 -21.04 9.40
CA ARG A 673 -19.11 -19.77 10.11
C ARG A 673 -17.93 -19.55 11.01
N GLN A 674 -17.41 -18.30 11.01
CA GLN A 674 -16.18 -17.98 11.74
C GLN A 674 -16.30 -16.61 12.40
N ARG A 675 -15.70 -16.48 13.57
CA ARG A 675 -15.41 -15.20 14.19
C ARG A 675 -13.89 -15.03 14.23
N ALA A 676 -13.40 -14.01 13.51
CA ALA A 676 -11.98 -13.63 13.46
C ALA A 676 -11.76 -12.31 14.19
N VAL A 677 -10.52 -12.05 14.61
CA VAL A 677 -10.14 -10.83 15.33
C VAL A 677 -8.82 -10.30 14.79
N ARG A 678 -8.68 -8.97 14.72
CA ARG A 678 -7.40 -8.27 14.54
C ARG A 678 -7.15 -7.34 15.71
N ALA A 679 -6.01 -7.50 16.37
CA ALA A 679 -5.56 -6.56 17.38
C ALA A 679 -5.08 -5.26 16.71
N PRO A 680 -5.18 -4.11 17.41
CA PRO A 680 -4.58 -2.88 16.93
C PRO A 680 -3.07 -3.03 16.74
N SER A 681 -2.54 -2.46 15.67
CA SER A 681 -1.10 -2.41 15.39
C SER A 681 -0.38 -1.43 16.34
N ILE A 682 0.95 -1.48 16.36
CA ILE A 682 1.76 -0.54 17.16
C ILE A 682 1.45 0.91 16.77
N ASN A 683 1.26 1.19 15.48
CA ASN A 683 0.88 2.53 15.04
C ASN A 683 -0.50 2.95 15.58
N GLU A 684 -1.48 2.06 15.50
CA GLU A 684 -2.84 2.33 15.99
C GLU A 684 -2.91 2.47 17.53
N LEU A 685 -1.94 1.91 18.26
CA LEU A 685 -1.86 2.02 19.73
C LEU A 685 -1.07 3.24 20.22
N PHE A 686 0.03 3.59 19.52
CA PHE A 686 1.05 4.48 20.09
C PHE A 686 1.35 5.72 19.23
N ALA A 687 0.75 5.87 18.03
CA ALA A 687 1.03 7.03 17.20
C ALA A 687 0.58 8.33 17.88
N PRO A 688 1.48 9.30 18.12
CA PRO A 688 1.07 10.61 18.59
C PRO A 688 0.31 11.36 17.48
N LEU A 689 -0.42 12.41 17.84
CA LEU A 689 -1.08 13.27 16.87
C LEU A 689 -0.04 13.99 16.01
N THR A 690 0.07 13.58 14.75
CA THR A 690 0.96 14.19 13.75
C THR A 690 0.15 14.91 12.70
N SER A 691 0.66 16.03 12.21
CA SER A 691 -0.02 16.77 11.17
C SER A 691 0.14 16.10 9.80
N SER A 692 -0.87 16.21 8.97
CA SER A 692 -0.90 15.78 7.59
C SER A 692 -1.73 16.75 6.75
N LEU A 693 -1.66 16.60 5.44
CA LEU A 693 -2.60 17.20 4.50
C LEU A 693 -3.59 16.13 4.05
N ASP A 694 -4.86 16.48 4.06
CA ASP A 694 -5.94 15.62 3.64
C ASP A 694 -6.93 16.39 2.75
N ASN A 695 -7.98 15.75 2.25
CA ASN A 695 -8.92 16.36 1.34
C ASN A 695 -10.26 16.67 2.03
N ALA A 696 -10.81 17.86 1.76
CA ALA A 696 -12.16 18.25 2.13
C ALA A 696 -12.78 19.12 1.02
N ALA A 697 -14.10 19.13 0.93
CA ALA A 697 -14.80 19.88 -0.11
C ALA A 697 -14.73 21.40 0.11
N GLY A 698 -14.66 21.85 1.38
CA GLY A 698 -14.58 23.26 1.74
C GLY A 698 -14.76 23.50 3.24
N ASP A 699 -14.45 24.69 3.70
CA ASP A 699 -14.74 25.12 5.06
C ASP A 699 -16.14 25.74 5.14
N PRO A 700 -17.11 25.13 5.86
CA PRO A 700 -18.47 25.64 5.98
C PRO A 700 -18.58 27.06 6.58
N CYS A 701 -17.51 27.55 7.19
CA CYS A 701 -17.43 28.87 7.81
C CYS A 701 -16.71 29.93 6.97
N SER A 702 -16.20 29.54 5.79
CA SER A 702 -15.38 30.39 4.91
C SER A 702 -16.20 31.28 3.97
N VAL A 703 -15.50 32.13 3.22
CA VAL A 703 -16.06 32.94 2.13
C VAL A 703 -16.58 32.06 0.99
N GLY A 704 -16.10 30.81 0.86
CA GLY A 704 -16.55 29.84 -0.15
C GLY A 704 -17.90 29.20 0.16
N ALA A 705 -18.39 29.31 1.40
CA ALA A 705 -19.68 28.74 1.79
C ALA A 705 -20.84 29.43 1.06
N LYS A 706 -21.66 28.63 0.34
CA LYS A 706 -22.81 29.14 -0.46
C LYS A 706 -23.85 29.90 0.41
N SER A 707 -24.05 29.46 1.64
CA SER A 707 -24.90 30.15 2.66
C SER A 707 -24.48 29.67 4.04
N ILE A 708 -24.52 30.55 5.01
CA ILE A 708 -24.23 30.26 6.43
C ILE A 708 -25.48 30.57 7.24
N SER A 709 -26.18 29.54 7.71
CA SER A 709 -27.34 29.66 8.59
C SER A 709 -26.93 30.16 9.98
N ASP A 710 -27.88 30.63 10.78
CA ASP A 710 -27.59 31.09 12.14
C ASP A 710 -27.07 29.97 13.04
N SER A 711 -27.56 28.73 12.84
CA SER A 711 -27.02 27.52 13.52
C SER A 711 -25.56 27.22 13.16
N VAL A 712 -25.21 27.24 11.86
CA VAL A 712 -23.84 27.08 11.41
C VAL A 712 -22.96 28.23 11.91
N ARG A 713 -23.44 29.48 11.88
CA ARG A 713 -22.73 30.64 12.43
C ARG A 713 -22.38 30.45 13.90
N ALA A 714 -23.34 29.98 14.71
CA ALA A 714 -23.07 29.68 16.11
C ALA A 714 -22.00 28.60 16.31
N LEU A 715 -21.99 27.55 15.48
CA LEU A 715 -20.99 26.50 15.52
C LEU A 715 -19.61 26.98 15.03
N CYS A 716 -19.56 27.88 14.03
CA CYS A 716 -18.30 28.49 13.60
C CYS A 716 -17.67 29.31 14.76
N ILE A 717 -18.47 30.02 15.51
CA ILE A 717 -18.01 30.77 16.71
C ILE A 717 -17.57 29.77 17.79
N ALA A 718 -18.35 28.73 18.04
CA ALA A 718 -18.01 27.71 19.04
C ALA A 718 -16.71 26.95 18.71
N THR A 719 -16.34 26.81 17.43
CA THR A 719 -15.08 26.18 16.97
C THR A 719 -13.89 27.15 16.88
N GLY A 720 -14.02 28.39 17.39
CA GLY A 720 -12.90 29.31 17.57
C GLY A 720 -12.86 30.52 16.62
N MET A 721 -13.95 30.85 15.96
CA MET A 721 -14.07 32.09 15.17
C MET A 721 -14.69 33.24 15.96
N THR A 722 -14.32 34.47 15.62
CA THR A 722 -15.11 35.63 16.02
C THR A 722 -16.31 35.82 15.09
N SER A 723 -17.34 36.53 15.56
CA SER A 723 -18.55 36.78 14.75
C SER A 723 -18.23 37.50 13.42
N SER A 724 -17.21 38.34 13.39
CA SER A 724 -16.77 39.09 12.20
C SER A 724 -15.96 38.21 11.21
N GLN A 725 -15.38 37.11 11.65
CA GLN A 725 -14.62 36.21 10.80
C GLN A 725 -15.53 35.25 10.01
N VAL A 726 -16.71 34.91 10.52
CA VAL A 726 -17.61 33.95 9.87
C VAL A 726 -18.07 34.48 8.51
N GLY A 727 -17.77 33.72 7.47
CA GLY A 727 -18.05 34.05 6.06
C GLY A 727 -17.03 35.00 5.43
N THR A 728 -15.93 35.34 6.12
CA THR A 728 -14.91 36.26 5.59
C THR A 728 -13.52 35.66 5.50
N VAL A 729 -13.24 34.55 6.22
CA VAL A 729 -11.96 33.85 6.13
C VAL A 729 -11.84 33.13 4.79
N PRO A 730 -10.60 32.98 4.26
CA PRO A 730 -10.36 32.19 3.05
C PRO A 730 -10.85 30.76 3.18
N ASP A 731 -11.32 30.18 2.09
CA ASP A 731 -11.60 28.76 2.02
C ASP A 731 -10.31 27.92 1.94
N ILE A 732 -10.44 26.61 2.13
CA ILE A 732 -9.35 25.67 1.88
C ILE A 732 -8.92 25.75 0.42
N VAL A 733 -7.63 25.51 0.16
CA VAL A 733 -7.05 25.70 -1.17
C VAL A 733 -6.86 24.33 -1.85
N ALA A 734 -7.34 24.20 -3.08
CA ALA A 734 -7.26 22.98 -3.87
C ALA A 734 -7.79 21.73 -3.13
N GLY A 735 -8.86 21.90 -2.34
CA GLY A 735 -9.45 20.80 -1.58
C GLY A 735 -8.59 20.26 -0.43
N GLN A 736 -7.45 20.90 -0.10
CA GLN A 736 -6.54 20.42 0.93
C GLN A 736 -6.77 21.11 2.28
N ILE A 737 -6.87 20.31 3.33
CA ILE A 737 -7.05 20.73 4.72
C ILE A 737 -5.98 20.09 5.60
N ASN A 738 -5.52 20.83 6.61
CA ASN A 738 -4.63 20.25 7.62
C ASN A 738 -5.41 19.28 8.52
N THR A 739 -4.81 18.16 8.82
CA THR A 739 -5.30 17.16 9.79
C THR A 739 -4.22 16.83 10.81
N PHE A 740 -4.63 16.34 11.97
CA PHE A 740 -3.74 15.81 13.01
C PHE A 740 -4.23 14.39 13.33
N SER A 741 -3.56 13.41 12.77
CA SER A 741 -3.95 11.99 12.93
C SER A 741 -3.09 11.27 13.95
N GLY A 742 -3.69 10.42 14.78
CA GLY A 742 -2.99 9.65 15.79
C GLY A 742 -3.93 9.00 16.80
N THR A 743 -3.40 8.57 17.93
CA THR A 743 -4.14 7.86 18.97
C THR A 743 -4.19 8.68 20.26
N LEU A 744 -5.34 8.69 20.90
CA LEU A 744 -5.47 9.24 22.23
C LEU A 744 -5.02 8.21 23.27
N PRO A 745 -4.02 8.51 24.11
CA PRO A 745 -3.56 7.55 25.13
C PRO A 745 -4.65 7.14 26.15
N THR A 746 -5.72 7.93 26.24
CA THR A 746 -6.86 7.70 27.15
C THR A 746 -8.00 6.89 26.50
N ALA A 747 -7.92 6.62 25.18
CA ALA A 747 -8.92 5.90 24.42
C ALA A 747 -8.24 5.08 23.32
N LEU A 748 -7.61 3.99 23.71
CA LEU A 748 -7.00 3.03 22.77
C LEU A 748 -8.12 2.31 22.00
N PRO A 749 -7.92 2.02 20.71
CA PRO A 749 -8.89 1.21 19.97
C PRO A 749 -8.94 -0.22 20.47
N ASP A 750 -10.13 -0.79 20.51
CA ASP A 750 -10.38 -2.20 20.75
C ASP A 750 -10.03 -3.05 19.52
N PRO A 751 -9.79 -4.37 19.69
CA PRO A 751 -9.64 -5.27 18.56
C PRO A 751 -10.86 -5.28 17.62
N GLU A 752 -10.60 -5.32 16.30
CA GLU A 752 -11.64 -5.52 15.30
C GLU A 752 -12.20 -6.93 15.37
N VAL A 753 -13.49 -7.07 15.15
CA VAL A 753 -14.18 -8.37 15.14
C VAL A 753 -14.84 -8.61 13.79
N ALA A 754 -14.44 -9.67 13.10
CA ALA A 754 -15.07 -10.07 11.85
C ALA A 754 -15.95 -11.30 12.02
N ASN A 755 -17.16 -11.22 11.51
CA ASN A 755 -18.11 -12.33 11.40
C ASN A 755 -18.16 -12.78 9.94
N THR A 756 -17.71 -14.01 9.68
CA THR A 756 -17.57 -14.53 8.31
C THR A 756 -18.46 -15.75 8.10
N TRP A 757 -19.14 -15.75 6.96
CA TRP A 757 -19.81 -16.93 6.41
C TRP A 757 -19.15 -17.30 5.08
N THR A 758 -18.88 -18.60 4.92
CA THR A 758 -18.56 -19.17 3.60
C THR A 758 -19.45 -20.40 3.34
N ALA A 759 -19.90 -20.55 2.11
CA ALA A 759 -20.68 -21.71 1.66
C ALA A 759 -20.29 -22.05 0.22
N GLY A 760 -19.98 -23.31 -0.06
CA GLY A 760 -19.48 -23.69 -1.38
C GLY A 760 -19.91 -25.07 -1.83
N LEU A 761 -19.85 -25.24 -3.15
CA LEU A 761 -20.06 -26.52 -3.83
C LEU A 761 -18.80 -26.82 -4.67
N VAL A 762 -18.30 -28.03 -4.55
CA VAL A 762 -17.19 -28.53 -5.37
C VAL A 762 -17.68 -29.74 -6.16
N PHE A 763 -17.44 -29.68 -7.46
CA PHE A 763 -17.82 -30.72 -8.41
C PHE A 763 -16.57 -31.34 -9.04
N THR A 764 -16.39 -32.65 -8.87
CA THR A 764 -15.27 -33.44 -9.40
C THR A 764 -15.84 -34.69 -10.12
N PRO A 765 -16.22 -34.58 -11.41
CA PRO A 765 -16.86 -35.66 -12.12
C PRO A 765 -15.99 -36.91 -12.21
N GLN A 766 -16.58 -38.07 -11.93
CA GLN A 766 -15.91 -39.36 -11.99
C GLN A 766 -16.08 -40.07 -13.36
N VAL A 767 -16.31 -39.28 -14.43
CA VAL A 767 -16.48 -39.76 -15.79
C VAL A 767 -15.15 -39.89 -16.51
N SER A 768 -14.98 -40.97 -17.27
CA SER A 768 -13.77 -41.14 -18.10
C SER A 768 -13.57 -39.96 -19.04
N GLY A 769 -12.36 -39.41 -19.05
CA GLY A 769 -11.98 -38.15 -19.77
C GLY A 769 -12.23 -36.87 -19.01
N LEU A 770 -13.03 -36.88 -17.92
CA LEU A 770 -13.31 -35.69 -17.09
C LEU A 770 -12.80 -35.81 -15.63
N LYS A 771 -12.09 -36.89 -15.29
CA LYS A 771 -11.63 -37.17 -13.92
C LYS A 771 -10.74 -36.08 -13.30
N ASN A 772 -10.06 -35.28 -14.15
CA ASN A 772 -9.20 -34.16 -13.70
C ASN A 772 -9.93 -32.83 -13.71
N MET A 773 -11.25 -32.83 -13.89
CA MET A 773 -12.04 -31.60 -13.83
C MET A 773 -12.43 -31.31 -12.38
N ILE A 774 -12.19 -30.07 -11.95
CA ILE A 774 -12.64 -29.53 -10.67
C ILE A 774 -13.37 -28.23 -10.95
N VAL A 775 -14.58 -28.09 -10.44
CA VAL A 775 -15.35 -26.83 -10.47
C VAL A 775 -15.78 -26.51 -9.04
N SER A 776 -15.48 -25.31 -8.57
CA SER A 776 -15.93 -24.81 -7.26
C SER A 776 -16.69 -23.52 -7.42
N LEU A 777 -17.75 -23.36 -6.66
CA LEU A 777 -18.49 -22.12 -6.49
C LEU A 777 -18.64 -21.85 -5.00
N ASP A 778 -18.05 -20.77 -4.53
CA ASP A 778 -18.03 -20.41 -3.12
C ASP A 778 -18.64 -19.03 -2.90
N TYR A 779 -19.60 -18.95 -2.04
CA TYR A 779 -20.14 -17.70 -1.47
C TYR A 779 -19.29 -17.29 -0.27
N TYR A 780 -19.03 -16.00 -0.12
CA TYR A 780 -18.42 -15.43 1.08
C TYR A 780 -19.16 -14.17 1.52
N LYS A 781 -19.20 -13.97 2.83
CA LYS A 781 -19.67 -12.74 3.47
C LYS A 781 -18.78 -12.46 4.68
N ILE A 782 -18.16 -11.29 4.72
CA ILE A 782 -17.27 -10.83 5.78
C ILE A 782 -17.80 -9.48 6.27
N ASP A 783 -18.29 -9.43 7.50
CA ASP A 783 -18.69 -8.20 8.20
C ASP A 783 -17.70 -7.96 9.34
N ILE A 784 -17.00 -6.84 9.32
CA ILE A 784 -16.03 -6.41 10.35
C ILE A 784 -16.71 -5.34 11.18
N ASP A 785 -16.99 -5.64 12.43
CA ASP A 785 -17.54 -4.72 13.40
C ASP A 785 -16.39 -4.00 14.13
N GLY A 786 -16.52 -2.70 14.36
CA GLY A 786 -15.52 -1.91 15.06
C GLY A 786 -14.18 -1.86 14.31
N TYR A 787 -14.19 -1.70 12.96
CA TYR A 787 -12.94 -1.61 12.22
C TYR A 787 -12.15 -0.35 12.61
N ILE A 788 -10.83 -0.50 12.78
CA ILE A 788 -9.96 0.57 13.24
C ILE A 788 -9.58 1.44 12.05
N ASN A 789 -9.95 2.73 12.15
CA ASN A 789 -9.59 3.75 11.18
C ASN A 789 -9.77 5.14 11.81
N THR A 790 -9.47 6.19 11.04
CA THR A 790 -9.83 7.57 11.34
C THR A 790 -11.06 7.99 10.54
N LEU A 791 -11.84 8.91 11.05
CA LEU A 791 -12.86 9.60 10.25
C LEU A 791 -12.18 10.46 9.18
N GLY A 792 -12.83 10.65 8.03
CA GLY A 792 -12.39 11.65 7.07
C GLY A 792 -12.61 13.07 7.57
N PRO A 793 -11.77 14.05 7.20
CA PRO A 793 -11.94 15.43 7.66
C PRO A 793 -13.27 16.06 7.22
N GLN A 794 -13.75 15.74 6.00
CA GLN A 794 -15.06 16.20 5.54
C GLN A 794 -16.20 15.65 6.41
N GLU A 795 -16.09 14.41 6.83
CA GLU A 795 -17.08 13.77 7.67
C GLU A 795 -17.13 14.44 9.06
N VAL A 796 -15.99 14.78 9.66
CA VAL A 796 -15.94 15.52 10.92
C VAL A 796 -16.59 16.91 10.77
N LEU A 797 -16.32 17.61 9.66
CA LEU A 797 -16.98 18.88 9.34
C LEU A 797 -18.49 18.72 9.22
N ASP A 798 -18.95 17.69 8.53
CA ASP A 798 -20.37 17.40 8.32
C ASP A 798 -21.09 17.04 9.62
N LEU A 799 -20.49 16.18 10.44
CA LEU A 799 -21.04 15.82 11.76
C LEU A 799 -21.11 17.02 12.70
N CYS A 800 -20.14 17.94 12.65
CA CYS A 800 -20.18 19.18 13.42
C CYS A 800 -21.21 20.17 12.86
N TYR A 801 -21.05 20.61 11.61
CA TYR A 801 -21.78 21.78 11.11
C TYR A 801 -23.16 21.47 10.53
N LYS A 802 -23.40 20.25 10.00
CA LYS A 802 -24.72 19.84 9.51
C LYS A 802 -25.57 19.21 10.60
N GLN A 803 -24.96 18.46 11.53
CA GLN A 803 -25.69 17.72 12.56
C GLN A 803 -25.59 18.35 13.97
N GLY A 804 -24.69 19.31 14.18
CA GLY A 804 -24.51 19.99 15.48
C GLY A 804 -23.88 19.11 16.56
N ASN A 805 -23.17 18.03 16.20
CA ASN A 805 -22.57 17.11 17.16
C ASN A 805 -21.32 17.72 17.81
N LYS A 806 -21.45 18.08 19.07
CA LYS A 806 -20.40 18.78 19.82
C LYS A 806 -19.09 17.97 19.96
N ALA A 807 -19.16 16.64 20.02
CA ALA A 807 -17.96 15.82 20.13
C ALA A 807 -17.04 16.03 18.92
N TYR A 808 -17.61 16.08 17.73
CA TYR A 808 -16.85 16.30 16.49
C TYR A 808 -16.47 17.78 16.30
N CYS A 809 -17.29 18.73 16.79
CA CYS A 809 -16.90 20.13 16.79
C CYS A 809 -15.62 20.39 17.62
N ASN A 810 -15.42 19.65 18.71
CA ASN A 810 -14.21 19.73 19.53
C ASN A 810 -12.94 19.22 18.82
N GLN A 811 -13.08 18.46 17.73
CA GLN A 811 -11.96 18.01 16.90
C GLN A 811 -11.47 19.09 15.93
N ILE A 812 -12.22 20.16 15.75
CA ILE A 812 -11.89 21.26 14.83
C ILE A 812 -11.08 22.31 15.55
N LYS A 813 -9.85 22.52 15.13
CA LYS A 813 -8.93 23.52 15.69
C LYS A 813 -8.68 24.62 14.67
N ARG A 814 -9.11 25.82 14.97
CA ARG A 814 -8.89 27.00 14.12
C ARG A 814 -7.77 27.88 14.67
N VAL A 815 -7.00 28.48 13.76
CA VAL A 815 -6.02 29.52 14.06
C VAL A 815 -6.42 30.75 13.26
N ASP A 816 -6.62 31.88 13.93
CA ASP A 816 -7.15 33.11 13.34
C ASP A 816 -8.45 32.88 12.52
N GLY A 817 -9.32 31.98 13.00
CA GLY A 817 -10.54 31.59 12.32
C GLY A 817 -10.34 30.62 11.13
N ASN A 818 -9.11 30.34 10.70
CA ASN A 818 -8.78 29.53 9.52
C ASN A 818 -8.50 28.06 9.84
N LEU A 819 -8.68 27.20 8.83
CA LEU A 819 -8.28 25.78 8.82
C LEU A 819 -7.03 25.52 7.96
N ILE A 820 -6.42 26.58 7.40
CA ILE A 820 -5.27 26.46 6.47
C ILE A 820 -3.95 26.95 7.08
N PHE A 821 -3.97 27.53 8.26
CA PHE A 821 -2.75 28.03 8.90
C PHE A 821 -2.03 26.92 9.69
N PRO A 822 -0.70 27.03 9.87
CA PRO A 822 0.03 26.09 10.72
C PRO A 822 -0.59 25.99 12.12
N GLY A 823 -0.80 24.74 12.57
CA GLY A 823 -1.43 24.49 13.86
C GLY A 823 -2.96 24.52 13.87
N SER A 824 -3.61 24.91 12.75
CA SER A 824 -5.05 24.69 12.54
C SER A 824 -5.29 23.37 11.79
N GLY A 825 -6.49 22.82 11.90
CA GLY A 825 -6.88 21.60 11.19
C GLY A 825 -7.88 20.77 11.98
N ILE A 826 -8.08 19.56 11.55
CA ILE A 826 -9.01 18.60 12.14
C ILE A 826 -8.25 17.48 12.84
N GLN A 827 -8.58 17.20 14.09
CA GLN A 827 -8.01 16.08 14.84
C GLN A 827 -8.74 14.80 14.48
N LEU A 828 -8.01 13.83 13.95
CA LEU A 828 -8.52 12.53 13.50
C LEU A 828 -7.91 11.43 14.38
N TYR A 829 -8.74 10.78 15.17
CA TYR A 829 -8.26 9.76 16.10
C TYR A 829 -8.42 8.36 15.52
N ASN A 830 -7.41 7.50 15.73
CA ASN A 830 -7.56 6.06 15.53
C ASN A 830 -8.62 5.55 16.52
N GLN A 831 -9.70 5.01 15.99
CA GLN A 831 -10.85 4.54 16.78
C GLN A 831 -11.57 3.40 16.07
N ASN A 832 -12.40 2.68 16.81
CA ASN A 832 -13.29 1.69 16.21
C ASN A 832 -14.46 2.40 15.54
N LEU A 833 -14.61 2.19 14.25
CA LEU A 833 -15.73 2.68 13.44
C LEU A 833 -16.78 1.58 13.30
N ASP A 834 -18.00 1.92 12.82
CA ASP A 834 -19.15 1.01 12.86
C ASP A 834 -18.86 -0.33 12.16
N TYR A 835 -18.81 -0.36 10.83
CA TYR A 835 -18.51 -1.60 10.12
C TYR A 835 -17.82 -1.42 8.77
N TYR A 836 -17.14 -2.50 8.34
CA TYR A 836 -16.62 -2.67 6.99
C TYR A 836 -17.02 -4.04 6.46
N ALA A 837 -17.63 -4.12 5.27
CA ALA A 837 -18.20 -5.34 4.74
C ALA A 837 -17.74 -5.66 3.32
N SER A 838 -17.48 -6.94 3.06
CA SER A 838 -17.22 -7.49 1.72
C SER A 838 -17.99 -8.78 1.52
N GLU A 839 -18.73 -8.90 0.40
CA GLU A 839 -19.58 -10.05 0.09
C GLU A 839 -19.53 -10.38 -1.40
N GLY A 840 -19.59 -11.68 -1.74
CA GLY A 840 -19.55 -12.09 -3.13
C GLY A 840 -19.49 -13.60 -3.35
N TYR A 841 -19.16 -13.96 -4.59
CA TYR A 841 -18.99 -15.33 -5.04
C TYR A 841 -17.66 -15.50 -5.75
N ASP A 842 -16.98 -16.62 -5.49
CA ASP A 842 -15.81 -17.09 -6.23
C ASP A 842 -16.16 -18.32 -7.04
N LEU A 843 -15.80 -18.31 -8.31
CA LEU A 843 -15.91 -19.43 -9.21
C LEU A 843 -14.50 -19.88 -9.62
N GLY A 844 -14.15 -21.11 -9.29
CA GLY A 844 -12.94 -21.78 -9.74
C GLY A 844 -13.27 -22.95 -10.66
N ALA A 845 -12.55 -23.09 -11.76
CA ALA A 845 -12.66 -24.26 -12.61
C ALA A 845 -11.28 -24.65 -13.15
N SER A 846 -10.94 -25.91 -13.08
CA SER A 846 -9.73 -26.47 -13.71
C SER A 846 -10.06 -27.76 -14.42
N PHE A 847 -9.42 -27.97 -15.56
CA PHE A 847 -9.62 -29.16 -16.37
C PHE A 847 -8.36 -29.43 -17.21
N ALA A 848 -7.91 -30.66 -17.24
CA ALA A 848 -6.83 -31.10 -18.09
C ALA A 848 -7.22 -32.37 -18.82
N PHE A 849 -6.93 -32.45 -20.12
CA PHE A 849 -7.24 -33.58 -20.95
C PHE A 849 -6.16 -33.80 -22.04
N ASP A 850 -5.94 -35.03 -22.34
CA ASP A 850 -5.08 -35.43 -23.45
C ASP A 850 -5.83 -35.26 -24.77
N LEU A 851 -5.21 -34.68 -25.78
CA LEU A 851 -5.82 -34.49 -27.09
C LEU A 851 -6.15 -35.78 -27.79
N GLU A 852 -5.56 -36.88 -27.35
CA GLU A 852 -5.91 -38.24 -27.78
C GLU A 852 -7.37 -38.59 -27.45
N THR A 853 -7.91 -38.09 -26.37
CA THR A 853 -9.34 -38.28 -25.99
C THR A 853 -10.31 -37.68 -27.00
N LEU A 854 -9.83 -36.74 -27.82
CA LEU A 854 -10.59 -36.13 -28.92
C LEU A 854 -10.32 -36.77 -30.27
N GLY A 855 -9.63 -37.93 -30.30
CA GLY A 855 -9.31 -38.70 -31.54
C GLY A 855 -8.06 -38.15 -32.27
N LEU A 856 -7.26 -37.28 -31.65
CA LEU A 856 -6.00 -36.84 -32.20
C LEU A 856 -4.87 -37.83 -31.80
N ASP A 857 -3.73 -37.79 -32.49
CA ASP A 857 -2.54 -38.59 -32.16
C ASP A 857 -2.00 -38.12 -30.78
N SER A 858 -1.55 -39.05 -29.93
CA SER A 858 -0.98 -38.79 -28.59
C SER A 858 0.21 -37.81 -28.63
N LYS A 859 0.90 -37.66 -29.76
CA LYS A 859 1.95 -36.64 -29.96
C LYS A 859 1.49 -35.20 -29.80
N TRP A 860 0.18 -34.92 -29.92
CA TRP A 860 -0.37 -33.57 -29.73
C TRP A 860 -0.46 -33.18 -28.26
N GLY A 861 -0.24 -34.11 -27.32
CA GLY A 861 -0.06 -33.87 -25.92
C GLY A 861 -1.34 -33.44 -25.17
N THR A 862 -1.20 -32.62 -24.15
CA THR A 862 -2.24 -32.29 -23.16
C THR A 862 -2.61 -30.81 -23.21
N VAL A 863 -3.90 -30.53 -23.09
CA VAL A 863 -4.42 -29.17 -22.88
C VAL A 863 -4.94 -29.05 -21.46
N SER A 864 -4.52 -28.00 -20.75
CA SER A 864 -4.99 -27.62 -19.42
C SER A 864 -5.71 -26.27 -19.48
N LEU A 865 -6.87 -26.21 -18.87
CA LEU A 865 -7.70 -25.03 -18.76
C LEU A 865 -7.85 -24.67 -17.28
N SER A 866 -7.70 -23.40 -16.92
CA SER A 866 -8.06 -22.91 -15.60
C SER A 866 -8.84 -21.61 -15.73
N TYR A 867 -9.83 -21.43 -14.88
CA TYR A 867 -10.67 -20.25 -14.82
C TYR A 867 -10.92 -19.88 -13.37
N ASN A 868 -10.64 -18.64 -13.00
CA ASN A 868 -10.95 -18.09 -11.70
C ASN A 868 -11.68 -16.78 -11.89
N ALA A 869 -12.78 -16.61 -11.21
CA ALA A 869 -13.59 -15.39 -11.26
C ALA A 869 -14.12 -15.02 -9.87
N THR A 870 -14.22 -13.73 -9.60
CA THR A 870 -14.90 -13.19 -8.41
C THR A 870 -16.02 -12.26 -8.86
N PHE A 871 -17.19 -12.45 -8.27
CA PHE A 871 -18.37 -11.61 -8.39
C PHE A 871 -18.61 -10.96 -7.03
N THR A 872 -18.21 -9.69 -6.87
CA THR A 872 -18.45 -8.92 -5.65
C THR A 872 -19.86 -8.35 -5.70
N ILE A 873 -20.63 -8.52 -4.63
CA ILE A 873 -22.01 -8.02 -4.52
C ILE A 873 -22.17 -6.95 -3.43
N ARG A 874 -21.19 -6.82 -2.53
CA ARG A 874 -21.09 -5.75 -1.55
C ARG A 874 -19.63 -5.40 -1.27
N ASN A 875 -19.31 -4.11 -1.21
CA ASN A 875 -18.06 -3.56 -0.72
C ASN A 875 -18.38 -2.19 -0.11
N ALA A 876 -18.63 -2.18 1.20
CA ALA A 876 -19.20 -1.01 1.86
C ALA A 876 -18.62 -0.80 3.26
N SER A 877 -18.56 0.46 3.68
CA SER A 877 -18.15 0.84 5.03
C SER A 877 -19.08 1.90 5.62
N LEU A 878 -19.22 1.88 6.94
CA LEU A 878 -19.94 2.88 7.70
C LEU A 878 -19.07 3.32 8.86
N SER A 879 -18.80 4.60 8.95
CA SER A 879 -17.93 5.14 10.00
C SER A 879 -18.68 5.31 11.32
N SER A 880 -19.96 5.72 11.27
CA SER A 880 -20.82 5.87 12.43
C SER A 880 -22.29 5.84 12.02
N SER A 881 -23.19 5.54 12.94
CA SER A 881 -24.65 5.59 12.70
C SER A 881 -25.18 6.98 12.29
N ALA A 882 -24.37 8.02 12.45
CA ALA A 882 -24.67 9.39 12.02
C ALA A 882 -24.16 9.70 10.60
N SER A 883 -23.35 8.82 10.03
CA SER A 883 -22.75 8.97 8.70
C SER A 883 -23.58 8.23 7.64
N SER A 884 -23.30 8.50 6.38
CA SER A 884 -23.84 7.72 5.26
C SER A 884 -22.93 6.54 4.97
N GLU A 885 -23.48 5.39 4.63
CA GLU A 885 -22.72 4.25 4.14
C GLU A 885 -21.97 4.62 2.86
N ILE A 886 -20.68 4.31 2.81
CA ILE A 886 -19.84 4.44 1.62
C ILE A 886 -19.86 3.08 0.92
N ASP A 887 -20.54 3.03 -0.23
CA ASP A 887 -20.58 1.84 -1.08
C ASP A 887 -19.62 2.01 -2.27
N CYS A 888 -18.54 1.23 -2.27
CA CYS A 888 -17.50 1.24 -3.31
C CYS A 888 -17.67 0.17 -4.39
N LEU A 889 -18.74 -0.60 -4.34
CA LEU A 889 -19.00 -1.66 -5.31
C LEU A 889 -19.18 -1.13 -6.73
N GLY A 890 -18.25 -1.46 -7.62
CA GLY A 890 -18.25 -0.98 -9.00
C GLY A 890 -17.83 0.47 -9.15
N LYS A 891 -17.13 1.05 -8.14
CA LYS A 891 -16.78 2.46 -8.12
C LYS A 891 -15.27 2.69 -7.99
N TYR A 892 -14.86 3.93 -8.26
CA TYR A 892 -13.54 4.49 -8.00
C TYR A 892 -13.68 5.97 -7.63
N GLY A 893 -12.71 6.53 -6.92
CA GLY A 893 -12.74 7.94 -6.53
C GLY A 893 -11.88 8.26 -5.32
N ASN A 894 -12.15 9.39 -4.69
CA ASN A 894 -11.38 9.85 -3.53
C ASN A 894 -11.66 9.01 -2.27
N GLN A 895 -12.90 8.55 -2.09
CA GLN A 895 -13.28 7.69 -0.97
C GLN A 895 -13.01 6.22 -1.29
N CYS A 896 -13.35 5.78 -2.52
CA CYS A 896 -13.24 4.39 -2.94
C CYS A 896 -11.85 4.00 -3.44
N GLY A 897 -10.95 4.96 -3.69
CA GLY A 897 -9.59 4.68 -4.14
C GLY A 897 -9.53 4.06 -5.54
N ASN A 898 -8.85 2.93 -5.65
CA ASN A 898 -8.70 2.19 -6.90
C ASN A 898 -10.04 1.61 -7.40
N PRO A 899 -10.16 1.39 -8.74
CA PRO A 899 -11.34 0.72 -9.30
C PRO A 899 -11.64 -0.61 -8.62
N SER A 900 -12.84 -0.73 -8.03
CA SER A 900 -13.36 -1.94 -7.36
C SER A 900 -14.50 -2.55 -8.18
N PRO A 901 -14.21 -3.32 -9.26
CA PRO A 901 -15.23 -3.81 -10.18
C PRO A 901 -16.09 -4.90 -9.54
N LYS A 902 -17.38 -5.00 -9.97
CA LYS A 902 -18.28 -6.08 -9.58
C LYS A 902 -17.84 -7.46 -10.07
N TYR A 903 -16.99 -7.51 -11.07
CA TYR A 903 -16.55 -8.74 -11.71
C TYR A 903 -15.11 -8.67 -12.19
N LYS A 904 -14.32 -9.67 -11.82
CA LYS A 904 -12.96 -9.92 -12.34
C LYS A 904 -12.82 -11.39 -12.69
N HIS A 905 -12.02 -11.70 -13.72
CA HIS A 905 -11.60 -13.08 -13.97
C HIS A 905 -10.20 -13.17 -14.55
N VAL A 906 -9.62 -14.34 -14.39
CA VAL A 906 -8.46 -14.83 -15.14
C VAL A 906 -8.81 -16.20 -15.72
N ALA A 907 -8.48 -16.41 -17.01
CA ALA A 907 -8.64 -17.67 -17.72
C ALA A 907 -7.31 -18.04 -18.37
N ARG A 908 -6.78 -19.21 -18.04
CA ARG A 908 -5.55 -19.72 -18.62
C ARG A 908 -5.82 -20.96 -19.46
N THR A 909 -5.25 -20.98 -20.64
CA THR A 909 -5.15 -22.17 -21.49
C THR A 909 -3.68 -22.51 -21.68
N THR A 910 -3.28 -23.71 -21.34
CA THR A 910 -1.92 -24.22 -21.53
C THR A 910 -1.94 -25.48 -22.36
N TRP A 911 -1.16 -25.50 -23.43
CA TRP A 911 -0.94 -26.64 -24.29
C TRP A 911 0.48 -27.15 -24.12
N LYS A 912 0.63 -28.38 -23.68
CA LYS A 912 1.91 -29.08 -23.57
C LYS A 912 2.02 -30.13 -24.70
N VAL A 913 3.07 -29.97 -25.53
CA VAL A 913 3.33 -30.84 -26.67
C VAL A 913 4.82 -31.18 -26.74
N GLY A 914 5.15 -32.44 -26.45
CA GLY A 914 6.57 -32.82 -26.30
C GLY A 914 7.29 -31.98 -25.28
N ASP A 915 8.41 -31.36 -25.67
CA ASP A 915 9.24 -30.49 -24.84
C ASP A 915 8.75 -29.03 -24.81
N ALA A 916 7.69 -28.71 -25.56
CA ALA A 916 7.16 -27.35 -25.64
C ALA A 916 5.94 -27.15 -24.74
N ARG A 917 5.82 -25.97 -24.17
CA ARG A 917 4.63 -25.48 -23.46
C ARG A 917 4.23 -24.12 -24.02
N VAL A 918 2.98 -23.98 -24.41
CA VAL A 918 2.39 -22.74 -24.90
C VAL A 918 1.22 -22.37 -24.00
N SER A 919 1.22 -21.18 -23.43
CA SER A 919 0.15 -20.75 -22.54
C SER A 919 -0.38 -19.36 -22.90
N SER A 920 -1.68 -19.17 -22.75
CA SER A 920 -2.36 -17.88 -22.87
C SER A 920 -3.13 -17.61 -21.60
N LEU A 921 -2.96 -16.40 -21.05
CA LEU A 921 -3.74 -15.88 -19.91
C LEU A 921 -4.61 -14.73 -20.38
N TRP A 922 -5.92 -14.86 -20.23
CA TRP A 922 -6.87 -13.78 -20.40
C TRP A 922 -7.26 -13.20 -19.04
N ARG A 923 -6.94 -11.91 -18.84
CA ARG A 923 -7.28 -11.14 -17.64
C ARG A 923 -8.38 -10.14 -17.97
N ARG A 924 -9.45 -10.12 -17.17
CA ARG A 924 -10.53 -9.15 -17.30
C ARG A 924 -10.75 -8.39 -16.01
N VAL A 925 -10.80 -7.07 -16.11
CA VAL A 925 -11.27 -6.14 -15.08
C VAL A 925 -12.62 -5.60 -15.53
N GLY A 926 -13.67 -5.76 -14.72
CA GLY A 926 -15.01 -5.30 -15.02
C GLY A 926 -15.11 -3.77 -15.09
N GLU A 927 -16.25 -3.28 -15.55
CA GLU A 927 -16.51 -1.84 -15.61
C GLU A 927 -16.69 -1.23 -14.22
N THR A 928 -16.31 0.04 -14.09
CA THR A 928 -16.50 0.84 -12.87
C THR A 928 -16.95 2.25 -13.21
N THR A 929 -17.58 2.93 -12.24
CA THR A 929 -18.01 4.32 -12.36
C THR A 929 -17.39 5.18 -11.27
N VAL A 930 -17.32 6.48 -11.47
CA VAL A 930 -16.92 7.40 -10.42
C VAL A 930 -17.92 7.34 -9.26
N GLU A 931 -17.44 7.54 -8.05
CA GLU A 931 -18.29 7.60 -6.86
C GLU A 931 -19.27 8.79 -6.90
N GLU A 932 -20.44 8.63 -6.30
CA GLU A 932 -21.53 9.61 -6.42
C GLU A 932 -21.18 11.02 -5.94
N VAL A 933 -20.31 11.13 -4.92
CA VAL A 933 -19.92 12.43 -4.34
C VAL A 933 -19.09 13.28 -5.29
N GLN A 934 -18.40 12.66 -6.26
CA GLN A 934 -17.58 13.36 -7.25
C GLN A 934 -18.27 13.49 -8.63
N LYS A 935 -19.37 12.78 -8.84
CA LYS A 935 -20.01 12.68 -10.15
C LYS A 935 -20.49 14.03 -10.70
N ALA A 936 -21.05 14.87 -9.83
CA ALA A 936 -21.59 16.18 -10.25
C ALA A 936 -20.51 17.16 -10.75
N ASP A 937 -19.26 16.95 -10.34
CA ASP A 937 -18.13 17.82 -10.68
C ASP A 937 -17.18 17.12 -11.69
N THR A 938 -17.55 15.93 -12.20
CA THR A 938 -16.72 15.13 -13.12
C THR A 938 -17.26 15.23 -14.55
N PHE A 939 -16.37 15.38 -15.53
CA PHE A 939 -16.75 15.28 -16.94
C PHE A 939 -17.27 13.89 -17.30
N ASP A 940 -18.30 13.81 -18.15
CA ASP A 940 -18.93 12.56 -18.61
C ASP A 940 -17.91 11.52 -19.12
N ASP A 941 -16.84 11.96 -19.78
CA ASP A 941 -15.76 11.10 -20.30
C ASP A 941 -15.02 10.32 -19.19
N PHE A 942 -15.03 10.83 -17.96
CA PHE A 942 -14.34 10.26 -16.81
C PHE A 942 -15.28 9.65 -15.78
N GLU A 943 -16.60 9.70 -16.01
CA GLU A 943 -17.57 9.07 -15.10
C GLU A 943 -17.52 7.54 -15.14
N LYS A 944 -17.00 6.94 -16.21
CA LYS A 944 -17.05 5.51 -16.43
C LYS A 944 -15.81 4.94 -17.10
N ILE A 945 -15.21 3.94 -16.44
CA ILE A 945 -14.21 3.07 -17.05
C ILE A 945 -14.91 1.80 -17.54
N LYS A 946 -14.86 1.54 -18.85
CA LYS A 946 -15.39 0.32 -19.46
C LYS A 946 -14.59 -0.90 -19.03
N ALA A 947 -15.15 -2.08 -19.20
CA ALA A 947 -14.44 -3.32 -18.94
C ALA A 947 -13.15 -3.44 -19.78
N TYR A 948 -12.08 -3.93 -19.15
CA TYR A 948 -10.75 -4.06 -19.73
C TYR A 948 -10.32 -5.52 -19.79
N ASP A 949 -9.85 -5.91 -20.98
CA ASP A 949 -9.31 -7.25 -21.26
C ASP A 949 -7.84 -7.15 -21.64
N TYR A 950 -7.00 -8.00 -21.07
CA TYR A 950 -5.61 -8.18 -21.42
C TYR A 950 -5.37 -9.64 -21.80
N ILE A 951 -4.49 -9.87 -22.75
CA ILE A 951 -4.02 -11.21 -23.16
C ILE A 951 -2.51 -11.27 -22.94
N ASP A 952 -2.08 -12.23 -22.16
CA ASP A 952 -0.66 -12.52 -21.93
C ASP A 952 -0.33 -13.88 -22.56
N LEU A 953 0.82 -13.98 -23.20
CA LEU A 953 1.28 -15.17 -23.90
C LEU A 953 2.58 -15.67 -23.27
N PHE A 954 2.74 -16.97 -23.19
CA PHE A 954 3.96 -17.63 -22.71
C PHE A 954 4.29 -18.83 -23.58
N VAL A 955 5.57 -19.01 -23.86
CA VAL A 955 6.12 -20.19 -24.53
C VAL A 955 7.37 -20.61 -23.80
N SER A 956 7.51 -21.89 -23.51
CA SER A 956 8.79 -22.47 -23.05
C SER A 956 9.13 -23.72 -23.82
N TYR A 957 10.42 -24.02 -23.89
CA TYR A 957 10.97 -25.20 -24.58
C TYR A 957 12.14 -25.78 -23.79
N ASP A 958 12.07 -27.08 -23.51
CA ASP A 958 13.13 -27.83 -22.86
C ASP A 958 14.17 -28.20 -23.91
N LEU A 959 15.23 -27.35 -24.06
CA LEU A 959 16.33 -27.60 -25.02
C LEU A 959 17.10 -28.87 -24.70
N THR A 960 17.27 -29.16 -23.43
CA THR A 960 17.85 -30.38 -22.88
C THR A 960 17.13 -30.71 -21.57
N SER A 961 17.41 -31.88 -20.99
CA SER A 961 16.92 -32.21 -19.64
C SER A 961 17.35 -31.21 -18.56
N ALA A 962 18.45 -30.47 -18.81
CA ALA A 962 19.00 -29.49 -17.86
C ALA A 962 18.66 -28.05 -18.20
N LEU A 963 18.30 -27.69 -19.45
CA LEU A 963 18.13 -26.30 -19.89
C LEU A 963 16.75 -26.06 -20.48
N ASN A 964 15.99 -25.23 -19.87
CA ASN A 964 14.74 -24.68 -20.38
C ASN A 964 14.92 -23.21 -20.79
N ILE A 965 14.34 -22.83 -21.92
CA ILE A 965 14.24 -21.44 -22.35
C ILE A 965 12.76 -21.03 -22.42
N SER A 966 12.48 -19.77 -22.12
CA SER A 966 11.12 -19.28 -22.10
C SER A 966 11.01 -17.84 -22.61
N LEU A 967 9.84 -17.51 -23.15
CA LEU A 967 9.46 -16.19 -23.61
C LEU A 967 8.04 -15.88 -23.13
N SER A 968 7.85 -14.75 -22.47
CA SER A 968 6.52 -14.22 -22.20
C SER A 968 6.29 -12.87 -22.88
N VAL A 969 5.06 -12.61 -23.22
CA VAL A 969 4.58 -11.35 -23.78
C VAL A 969 3.34 -10.93 -23.01
N ASN A 970 3.51 -10.05 -22.02
CA ASN A 970 2.40 -9.52 -21.26
C ASN A 970 1.77 -8.35 -21.99
N ASN A 971 0.43 -8.21 -21.89
CA ASN A 971 -0.36 -7.25 -22.66
C ASN A 971 -0.04 -7.36 -24.18
N ALA A 972 -0.16 -8.56 -24.73
CA ALA A 972 0.25 -8.87 -26.11
C ALA A 972 -0.44 -7.99 -27.16
N LEU A 973 -1.65 -7.51 -26.86
CA LEU A 973 -2.40 -6.58 -27.74
C LEU A 973 -1.97 -5.11 -27.60
N ASN A 974 -1.00 -4.82 -26.72
CA ASN A 974 -0.49 -3.46 -26.45
C ASN A 974 -1.58 -2.46 -26.10
N LYS A 975 -2.53 -2.87 -25.28
CA LYS A 975 -3.66 -2.04 -24.86
C LYS A 975 -3.20 -0.97 -23.86
N ASN A 976 -3.47 0.29 -24.13
CA ASN A 976 -3.21 1.40 -23.20
C ASN A 976 -4.18 1.34 -22.01
N PRO A 977 -3.81 1.89 -20.86
CA PRO A 977 -4.73 1.99 -19.71
C PRO A 977 -5.88 2.97 -20.02
N PRO A 978 -7.00 2.90 -19.29
CA PRO A 978 -8.05 3.90 -19.38
C PRO A 978 -7.54 5.23 -18.85
N LEU A 979 -8.03 6.34 -19.43
CA LEU A 979 -7.70 7.67 -18.99
C LEU A 979 -8.77 8.20 -18.04
N VAL A 980 -8.31 8.82 -16.96
CA VAL A 980 -9.14 9.45 -15.93
C VAL A 980 -8.43 10.72 -15.50
N GLY A 981 -9.14 11.81 -15.28
CA GLY A 981 -8.53 13.07 -14.84
C GLY A 981 -7.84 12.94 -13.49
N GLY A 982 -6.77 13.71 -13.31
CA GLY A 982 -5.89 13.62 -12.14
C GLY A 982 -6.52 14.04 -10.80
N ASP A 983 -7.71 14.65 -10.84
CA ASP A 983 -8.44 15.09 -9.63
C ASP A 983 -9.39 14.00 -9.09
N ILE A 984 -9.51 12.87 -9.78
CA ILE A 984 -10.33 11.73 -9.37
C ILE A 984 -9.44 10.67 -8.73
N GLY A 985 -9.62 10.43 -7.45
CA GLY A 985 -8.78 9.54 -6.64
C GLY A 985 -7.57 10.26 -6.05
N THR A 986 -6.94 9.63 -5.09
CA THR A 986 -5.74 10.15 -4.43
C THR A 986 -4.51 9.97 -5.32
N THR A 987 -3.44 10.73 -5.07
CA THR A 987 -2.16 10.60 -5.81
C THR A 987 -1.45 9.25 -5.60
N SER A 988 -1.88 8.46 -4.64
CA SER A 988 -1.42 7.08 -4.44
C SER A 988 -2.15 6.07 -5.32
N SER A 989 -3.40 6.32 -5.67
CA SER A 989 -4.22 5.45 -6.53
C SER A 989 -4.22 5.91 -7.99
N ASN A 990 -4.53 7.19 -8.25
CA ASN A 990 -4.49 7.78 -9.60
C ASN A 990 -3.13 8.45 -9.84
N GLY A 991 -2.36 7.91 -10.76
CA GLY A 991 -1.06 8.44 -11.16
C GLY A 991 -0.93 8.54 -12.67
N GLY A 992 -0.58 9.73 -13.19
CA GLY A 992 -0.41 9.95 -14.62
C GLY A 992 -1.68 9.74 -15.44
N ASN A 993 -2.81 10.20 -14.94
CA ASN A 993 -4.15 10.13 -15.55
C ASN A 993 -4.74 8.71 -15.67
N THR A 994 -4.37 7.82 -14.77
CA THR A 994 -4.90 6.44 -14.75
C THR A 994 -4.68 5.82 -13.36
N PHE A 995 -5.13 4.57 -13.18
CA PHE A 995 -4.89 3.77 -11.98
C PHE A 995 -3.80 2.71 -12.24
N PRO A 996 -2.49 3.03 -12.01
CA PRO A 996 -1.37 2.16 -12.37
C PRO A 996 -1.33 0.83 -11.61
N GLN A 997 -1.96 0.78 -10.44
CA GLN A 997 -2.07 -0.46 -9.66
C GLN A 997 -3.06 -1.45 -10.29
N THR A 998 -4.06 -0.96 -11.04
CA THR A 998 -5.12 -1.77 -11.65
C THR A 998 -4.86 -2.07 -13.12
N TYR A 999 -4.32 -1.10 -13.89
CA TYR A 999 -4.16 -1.18 -15.35
C TYR A 999 -2.70 -1.13 -15.77
N ASP A 1000 -2.37 -1.86 -16.86
CA ASP A 1000 -1.01 -1.93 -17.39
C ASP A 1000 -0.58 -0.60 -18.04
N THR A 1001 0.40 0.09 -17.45
CA THR A 1001 0.89 1.39 -17.91
C THR A 1001 2.15 1.29 -18.79
N LEU A 1002 2.82 0.15 -18.78
CA LEU A 1002 4.04 -0.06 -19.58
C LEU A 1002 3.75 -0.41 -21.05
N GLY A 1003 2.50 -0.80 -21.37
CA GLY A 1003 2.11 -1.36 -22.65
C GLY A 1003 2.55 -2.82 -22.77
N ARG A 1004 2.93 -3.28 -23.96
CA ARG A 1004 3.44 -4.63 -24.18
C ARG A 1004 4.81 -4.82 -23.52
N VAL A 1005 4.96 -5.91 -22.76
CA VAL A 1005 6.20 -6.24 -22.03
C VAL A 1005 6.68 -7.62 -22.46
N TYR A 1006 7.96 -7.75 -22.79
CA TYR A 1006 8.61 -8.98 -23.17
C TYR A 1006 9.55 -9.46 -22.08
N THR A 1007 9.51 -10.75 -21.75
CA THR A 1007 10.46 -11.39 -20.82
C THR A 1007 11.06 -12.62 -21.48
N VAL A 1008 12.37 -12.72 -21.47
CA VAL A 1008 13.12 -13.92 -21.87
C VAL A 1008 13.70 -14.55 -20.61
N GLY A 1009 13.52 -15.84 -20.44
CA GLY A 1009 13.98 -16.61 -19.29
C GLY A 1009 14.83 -17.80 -19.68
N PHE A 1010 15.76 -18.12 -18.78
CA PHE A 1010 16.61 -19.31 -18.83
C PHE A 1010 16.55 -20.00 -17.47
N ASN A 1011 16.22 -21.28 -17.46
CA ASN A 1011 16.25 -22.13 -16.28
C ASN A 1011 17.22 -23.29 -16.52
N LEU A 1012 18.16 -23.46 -15.60
CA LEU A 1012 19.21 -24.49 -15.67
C LEU A 1012 19.15 -25.33 -14.40
N LYS A 1013 19.03 -26.67 -14.56
CA LYS A 1013 18.90 -27.63 -13.46
C LYS A 1013 19.97 -28.74 -13.60
N PHE A 1014 20.66 -29.05 -12.49
CA PHE A 1014 21.68 -30.06 -12.38
C PHE A 1014 21.40 -31.01 -11.22
#